data_92164b9ece5dc01c637dbf529d99b7b4
#
_entry.id   92164b9ece5dc01c637dbf529d99b7b4
#
_cell.length_a   1.000
_cell.length_b   1.000
_cell.length_c   1.000
_cell.angle_alpha   90.00
_cell.angle_beta   90.00
_cell.angle_gamma   90.00
#
_symmetry.space_group_name_H-M   'P 1'
#
loop_
_entity.id
_entity.type
_entity.pdbx_description
1 polymer ?
#
loop_
_entity_poly.entity_id
_entity_poly.type
_entity_poly.pdbx_seq_one_letter_code
_entity_poly.pdbx_strand_id
1 'polypeptide(L)'
;MQEFLIVKGARQHNLKNITVEIPRNKMVVITGLSGSGKSSLAFDTIYAEGQRRYVESLSAYARQFLGQMDKPDVDYIEGLSPAISIDQKTTSRNPRSTVGTVTEIYDYLRLLFARAGEPHCPKCGKLIEQQSVQQIVDRVLELPQGSRFMVMAPLVRGRKGEHMRVLDDMRRAGYVRIFIDGEVRTLDEDIRLEKNKKHSLSVVIDRLAVREGIRQRLTDSVETALKLADGFAEVATLGETTETQLFSEHFACNDCGISLPAIEPRLFSFNNPFGACPDCTGLGMHMEFDKALIVPDADKSFADRCIACFSNNLNSYFMKQLGAVLAAYGYSYDTKWNELSPEMQQLLWDGAGESKFKFLYENLQGEVKEHNTTFDGILNVLRRRYREAFSDAMRQDLEEFMTSTPCAACHGSRLKPEALAILIGGKNICEVTAMTVRDCLQFFKKLELTPKQQIIAHQVLKEIMARLQFLNDVGLDYLTLDRSAGTLSGGEAQRIRLATQIGSGLTGVLYILDEPSIGLHQRDNGKLLETLKHLRDLGNTLIVVEHDEETMYAADQIIDIGPGAGEHGGEVVAQGTVEEIKQVPASVTGTYLSGRKFIPVPKHRRECDGRMLTIHGARANNLKNIDVSIPLGVFTVVTGVSGSGKSTLINDILYNSLAAKLNGARLRASEHDSIEGIEYTDKVINIDQSPIGRTPRSNPATYTGVFDFIRELFSQTNEAKLRGYKAGRFSFNVKGGRCEACKGDGMNKIEMNFLPDVYVPCEVCHGARYNRDTLEVHYKGKSIAEVLDMTVSEACEFFKNQPRIYRKLAVLEDVGLGYIHLGQAATTLSGGEAQRVKLATELSRRSTGRTVYILDEPTTGLHIADVHKLLDVLQRLVEGGDSVIVIEHNLDVIKVADYIIDLGPEGGDKGGTLVASGTPEEVAKVKKSYTGQYIKQELAKAKKNGWYV
;
A
#
# COMPACT_ATOMS: atom_id res chain seq x y z
N MET A 1 -0.61 -30.68 -31.47
CA MET A 1 -0.40 -29.41 -30.79
C MET A 1 1.09 -29.10 -30.82
N GLN A 2 1.47 -27.88 -31.07
CA GLN A 2 2.88 -27.46 -31.03
C GLN A 2 3.44 -27.69 -29.62
N GLU A 3 4.56 -28.42 -29.49
CA GLU A 3 5.12 -28.80 -28.18
C GLU A 3 5.96 -27.69 -27.56
N PHE A 4 6.39 -26.72 -28.38
CA PHE A 4 7.27 -25.65 -27.99
C PHE A 4 6.67 -24.27 -28.32
N LEU A 5 6.97 -23.29 -27.48
CA LEU A 5 6.93 -21.86 -27.77
C LEU A 5 8.31 -21.52 -28.32
N ILE A 6 8.38 -21.08 -29.58
CA ILE A 6 9.64 -20.76 -30.27
C ILE A 6 9.73 -19.27 -30.46
N VAL A 7 10.74 -18.64 -29.86
CA VAL A 7 11.10 -17.23 -30.03
C VAL A 7 12.33 -17.18 -30.94
N LYS A 8 12.23 -16.52 -32.08
CA LYS A 8 13.33 -16.46 -33.05
C LYS A 8 13.70 -15.02 -33.38
N GLY A 9 15.01 -14.73 -33.25
CA GLY A 9 15.56 -13.44 -33.59
C GLY A 9 15.16 -12.30 -32.64
N ALA A 10 15.11 -12.55 -31.33
CA ALA A 10 14.82 -11.51 -30.36
C ALA A 10 16.00 -10.54 -30.17
N ARG A 11 15.73 -9.23 -30.37
CA ARG A 11 16.71 -8.13 -30.33
C ARG A 11 16.27 -6.98 -29.42
N GLN A 12 15.23 -7.21 -28.62
CA GLN A 12 14.70 -6.17 -27.72
C GLN A 12 15.76 -5.76 -26.69
N HIS A 13 15.98 -4.45 -26.52
CA HIS A 13 16.98 -3.85 -25.64
C HIS A 13 18.41 -4.43 -25.90
N ASN A 14 18.96 -5.16 -24.94
CA ASN A 14 20.31 -5.72 -25.03
C ASN A 14 20.36 -7.16 -25.61
N LEU A 15 19.25 -7.74 -26.02
CA LEU A 15 19.23 -9.09 -26.59
C LEU A 15 19.94 -9.14 -27.95
N LYS A 16 20.83 -10.13 -28.13
CA LYS A 16 21.71 -10.27 -29.30
C LYS A 16 21.18 -11.26 -30.32
N ASN A 17 20.01 -10.99 -30.92
CA ASN A 17 19.38 -11.81 -31.94
C ASN A 17 19.25 -13.30 -31.52
N ILE A 18 18.74 -13.50 -30.30
CA ILE A 18 18.66 -14.82 -29.69
C ILE A 18 17.47 -15.64 -30.24
N THR A 19 17.66 -16.97 -30.27
CA THR A 19 16.59 -17.93 -30.54
C THR A 19 16.45 -18.85 -29.33
N VAL A 20 15.19 -19.02 -28.84
CA VAL A 20 14.89 -19.79 -27.64
C VAL A 20 13.69 -20.71 -27.89
N GLU A 21 13.78 -21.96 -27.46
CA GLU A 21 12.71 -22.96 -27.51
C GLU A 21 12.24 -23.25 -26.07
N ILE A 22 11.02 -22.94 -25.75
CA ILE A 22 10.40 -23.07 -24.42
C ILE A 22 9.36 -24.17 -24.48
N PRO A 23 9.49 -25.28 -23.71
CA PRO A 23 8.49 -26.35 -23.73
C PRO A 23 7.17 -25.87 -23.11
N ARG A 24 6.07 -26.23 -23.77
CA ARG A 24 4.73 -25.93 -23.29
C ARG A 24 4.32 -26.87 -22.15
N ASN A 25 3.42 -26.38 -21.28
CA ASN A 25 2.91 -27.09 -20.09
C ASN A 25 4.03 -27.51 -19.13
N LYS A 26 5.06 -26.69 -19.07
CA LYS A 26 6.24 -26.86 -18.22
C LYS A 26 6.51 -25.57 -17.43
N MET A 27 7.26 -25.69 -16.35
CA MET A 27 7.79 -24.57 -15.59
C MET A 27 9.23 -24.30 -16.04
N VAL A 28 9.44 -23.15 -16.69
CA VAL A 28 10.74 -22.73 -17.22
C VAL A 28 11.24 -21.53 -16.43
N VAL A 29 12.43 -21.63 -15.86
CA VAL A 29 13.09 -20.53 -15.15
C VAL A 29 14.05 -19.81 -16.08
N ILE A 30 13.92 -18.49 -16.20
CA ILE A 30 14.89 -17.62 -16.87
C ILE A 30 15.76 -16.97 -15.79
N THR A 31 17.06 -17.24 -15.82
CA THR A 31 18.04 -16.76 -14.85
C THR A 31 19.22 -16.06 -15.51
N GLY A 32 20.15 -15.52 -14.72
CA GLY A 32 21.35 -14.81 -15.17
C GLY A 32 21.61 -13.54 -14.35
N LEU A 33 22.71 -12.85 -14.59
CA LEU A 33 23.08 -11.63 -13.87
C LEU A 33 22.03 -10.52 -13.97
N SER A 34 22.01 -9.60 -12.99
CA SER A 34 21.18 -8.39 -13.08
C SER A 34 21.57 -7.59 -14.33
N GLY A 35 20.57 -7.15 -15.12
CA GLY A 35 20.80 -6.46 -16.40
C GLY A 35 21.27 -7.35 -17.56
N SER A 36 21.22 -8.70 -17.45
CA SER A 36 21.62 -9.59 -18.54
C SER A 36 20.60 -9.70 -19.68
N GLY A 37 19.36 -9.22 -19.53
CA GLY A 37 18.30 -9.28 -20.56
C GLY A 37 17.16 -10.24 -20.26
N LYS A 38 17.07 -10.80 -19.06
CA LYS A 38 16.00 -11.72 -18.63
C LYS A 38 14.61 -11.14 -18.83
N SER A 39 14.39 -9.95 -18.25
CA SER A 39 13.10 -9.25 -18.33
C SER A 39 12.81 -8.80 -19.76
N SER A 40 13.83 -8.43 -20.54
CA SER A 40 13.70 -8.11 -21.97
C SER A 40 13.17 -9.29 -22.77
N LEU A 41 13.61 -10.52 -22.49
CA LEU A 41 13.07 -11.72 -23.13
C LEU A 41 11.66 -12.05 -22.64
N ALA A 42 11.45 -12.11 -21.30
CA ALA A 42 10.21 -12.59 -20.70
C ALA A 42 9.05 -11.59 -20.89
N PHE A 43 9.27 -10.32 -20.54
CA PHE A 43 8.23 -9.28 -20.51
C PHE A 43 8.20 -8.45 -21.78
N ASP A 44 9.34 -7.86 -22.19
CA ASP A 44 9.38 -6.91 -23.31
C ASP A 44 9.31 -7.61 -24.68
N THR A 45 9.55 -8.94 -24.76
CA THR A 45 9.44 -9.73 -25.99
C THR A 45 8.24 -10.68 -25.95
N ILE A 46 8.25 -11.69 -25.08
CA ILE A 46 7.24 -12.77 -25.10
C ILE A 46 5.87 -12.27 -24.65
N TYR A 47 5.81 -11.60 -23.47
CA TYR A 47 4.56 -11.07 -22.96
C TYR A 47 4.01 -9.94 -23.85
N ALA A 48 4.85 -9.01 -24.25
CA ALA A 48 4.47 -7.87 -25.11
C ALA A 48 3.84 -8.34 -26.42
N GLU A 49 4.43 -9.34 -27.09
CA GLU A 49 3.86 -9.91 -28.31
C GLU A 49 2.54 -10.68 -28.04
N GLY A 50 2.45 -11.39 -26.91
CA GLY A 50 1.21 -12.07 -26.51
C GLY A 50 0.06 -11.08 -26.27
N GLN A 51 0.35 -10.01 -25.56
CA GLN A 51 -0.60 -8.95 -25.29
C GLN A 51 -1.01 -8.20 -26.58
N ARG A 52 -0.03 -7.88 -27.45
CA ARG A 52 -0.29 -7.25 -28.73
C ARG A 52 -1.25 -8.07 -29.59
N ARG A 53 -0.99 -9.38 -29.75
CA ARG A 53 -1.87 -10.28 -30.52
C ARG A 53 -3.26 -10.40 -29.91
N TYR A 54 -3.36 -10.41 -28.58
CA TYR A 54 -4.64 -10.41 -27.88
C TYR A 54 -5.42 -9.13 -28.18
N VAL A 55 -4.79 -7.96 -28.01
CA VAL A 55 -5.42 -6.65 -28.30
C VAL A 55 -5.83 -6.54 -29.78
N GLU A 56 -5.02 -7.01 -30.71
CA GLU A 56 -5.36 -7.02 -32.14
C GLU A 56 -6.56 -7.93 -32.47
N SER A 57 -6.80 -8.96 -31.67
CA SER A 57 -7.97 -9.84 -31.85
C SER A 57 -9.30 -9.20 -31.40
N LEU A 58 -9.23 -8.10 -30.63
CA LEU A 58 -10.40 -7.40 -30.13
C LEU A 58 -11.05 -6.49 -31.20
N SER A 59 -12.30 -6.08 -30.94
CA SER A 59 -13.01 -5.13 -31.82
C SER A 59 -12.27 -3.79 -31.96
N ALA A 60 -12.47 -3.10 -33.09
CA ALA A 60 -11.86 -1.79 -33.33
C ALA A 60 -12.20 -0.78 -32.22
N TYR A 61 -13.41 -0.84 -31.65
CA TYR A 61 -13.84 -0.01 -30.52
C TYR A 61 -13.01 -0.30 -29.26
N ALA A 62 -12.83 -1.58 -28.89
CA ALA A 62 -12.02 -1.95 -27.72
C ALA A 62 -10.54 -1.54 -27.89
N ARG A 63 -9.99 -1.64 -29.10
CA ARG A 63 -8.61 -1.21 -29.42
C ARG A 63 -8.38 0.29 -29.22
N GLN A 64 -9.39 1.14 -29.42
CA GLN A 64 -9.27 2.59 -29.18
C GLN A 64 -9.04 2.91 -27.69
N PHE A 65 -9.58 2.10 -26.78
CA PHE A 65 -9.40 2.30 -25.34
C PHE A 65 -8.10 1.70 -24.80
N LEU A 66 -7.63 0.60 -25.40
CA LEU A 66 -6.43 -0.12 -24.92
C LEU A 66 -5.13 0.42 -25.50
N GLY A 67 -5.21 1.31 -26.49
CA GLY A 67 -4.06 1.85 -27.19
C GLY A 67 -3.43 0.85 -28.19
N GLN A 68 -2.57 1.36 -29.03
CA GLN A 68 -1.78 0.56 -29.96
C GLN A 68 -0.48 0.18 -29.25
N MET A 69 -0.20 -1.12 -29.15
CA MET A 69 1.06 -1.61 -28.57
C MET A 69 2.11 -1.71 -29.66
N ASP A 70 3.32 -1.26 -29.36
CA ASP A 70 4.46 -1.41 -30.25
C ASP A 70 4.82 -2.88 -30.43
N LYS A 71 5.19 -3.25 -31.64
CA LYS A 71 5.67 -4.60 -31.92
C LYS A 71 7.08 -4.74 -31.35
N PRO A 72 7.35 -5.76 -30.50
CA PRO A 72 8.69 -6.01 -30.03
C PRO A 72 9.65 -6.36 -31.18
N ASP A 73 10.93 -6.04 -31.01
CA ASP A 73 11.96 -6.34 -31.99
C ASP A 73 12.30 -7.86 -31.94
N VAL A 74 11.53 -8.61 -32.72
CA VAL A 74 11.63 -10.07 -32.84
C VAL A 74 11.20 -10.49 -34.25
N ASP A 75 11.87 -11.47 -34.82
CA ASP A 75 11.49 -11.95 -36.18
C ASP A 75 10.10 -12.58 -36.13
N TYR A 76 9.92 -13.61 -35.31
CA TYR A 76 8.60 -14.20 -35.05
C TYR A 76 8.56 -14.98 -33.74
N ILE A 77 7.35 -15.19 -33.20
CA ILE A 77 7.06 -16.07 -32.07
C ILE A 77 5.97 -17.06 -32.46
N GLU A 78 6.26 -18.34 -32.39
CA GLU A 78 5.32 -19.44 -32.65
C GLU A 78 4.88 -20.12 -31.37
N GLY A 79 3.69 -20.73 -31.35
CA GLY A 79 3.15 -21.49 -30.21
C GLY A 79 2.72 -20.63 -29.03
N LEU A 80 2.53 -19.33 -29.22
CA LEU A 80 2.16 -18.39 -28.19
C LEU A 80 0.70 -18.61 -27.76
N SER A 81 0.49 -18.86 -26.45
CA SER A 81 -0.82 -18.89 -25.80
C SER A 81 -1.20 -17.48 -25.28
N PRO A 82 -2.48 -17.24 -24.90
CA PRO A 82 -2.84 -16.04 -24.16
C PRO A 82 -1.89 -15.86 -22.97
N ALA A 83 -1.27 -14.69 -22.85
CA ALA A 83 -0.23 -14.43 -21.87
C ALA A 83 -0.75 -13.56 -20.71
N ILE A 84 -0.42 -13.94 -19.49
CA ILE A 84 -0.72 -13.19 -18.26
C ILE A 84 0.60 -12.89 -17.56
N SER A 85 0.83 -11.60 -17.29
CA SER A 85 1.99 -11.14 -16.52
C SER A 85 1.63 -10.92 -15.05
N ILE A 86 2.52 -11.40 -14.17
CA ILE A 86 2.46 -11.16 -12.74
C ILE A 86 3.78 -10.50 -12.33
N ASP A 87 3.84 -9.18 -12.55
CA ASP A 87 5.00 -8.35 -12.26
C ASP A 87 4.99 -7.80 -10.83
N GLN A 88 6.12 -7.28 -10.40
CA GLN A 88 6.31 -6.69 -9.08
C GLN A 88 5.82 -5.23 -9.00
N LYS A 89 5.54 -4.58 -10.15
CA LYS A 89 5.26 -3.15 -10.22
C LYS A 89 3.91 -2.80 -9.60
N THR A 90 3.95 -1.83 -8.69
CA THR A 90 2.90 -0.99 -8.14
C THR A 90 1.81 -1.67 -7.28
N THR A 91 1.97 -1.51 -5.97
CA THR A 91 0.83 -1.48 -5.05
C THR A 91 -0.11 -0.34 -5.44
N SER A 92 -1.40 -0.61 -5.47
CA SER A 92 -2.40 0.44 -5.70
C SER A 92 -2.29 1.50 -4.60
N ARG A 93 -2.04 2.75 -4.98
CA ARG A 93 -2.05 3.89 -4.04
C ARG A 93 -3.44 4.37 -3.68
N ASN A 94 -4.48 3.71 -4.19
CA ASN A 94 -5.85 4.07 -3.87
C ASN A 94 -6.16 3.66 -2.42
N PRO A 95 -6.47 4.60 -1.51
CA PRO A 95 -6.74 4.30 -0.10
C PRO A 95 -8.00 3.46 0.11
N ARG A 96 -8.85 3.32 -0.91
CA ARG A 96 -10.04 2.47 -0.89
C ARG A 96 -9.79 1.03 -1.29
N SER A 97 -8.62 0.73 -1.88
CA SER A 97 -8.26 -0.65 -2.23
C SER A 97 -7.82 -1.43 -0.99
N THR A 98 -8.44 -2.59 -0.77
CA THR A 98 -8.09 -3.53 0.32
C THR A 98 -7.75 -4.90 -0.25
N VAL A 99 -7.14 -5.78 0.55
CA VAL A 99 -6.91 -7.17 0.16
C VAL A 99 -8.21 -7.80 -0.31
N GLY A 100 -9.31 -7.64 0.44
CA GLY A 100 -10.62 -8.19 0.07
C GLY A 100 -11.17 -7.69 -1.27
N THR A 101 -10.94 -6.40 -1.62
CA THR A 101 -11.41 -5.85 -2.91
C THR A 101 -10.52 -6.26 -4.08
N VAL A 102 -9.20 -6.36 -3.89
CA VAL A 102 -8.27 -6.78 -4.95
C VAL A 102 -8.44 -8.26 -5.29
N THR A 103 -8.79 -9.09 -4.29
CA THR A 103 -9.06 -10.53 -4.48
C THR A 103 -10.49 -10.84 -4.88
N GLU A 104 -11.33 -9.83 -5.04
CA GLU A 104 -12.79 -9.95 -5.30
C GLU A 104 -13.56 -10.64 -4.18
N ILE A 105 -12.93 -11.10 -3.10
CA ILE A 105 -13.60 -11.75 -1.96
C ILE A 105 -14.66 -10.83 -1.37
N TYR A 106 -14.37 -9.53 -1.30
CA TYR A 106 -15.29 -8.53 -0.75
C TYR A 106 -16.60 -8.43 -1.56
N ASP A 107 -16.56 -8.60 -2.87
CA ASP A 107 -17.75 -8.58 -3.72
C ASP A 107 -18.64 -9.79 -3.47
N TYR A 108 -18.05 -10.96 -3.27
CA TYR A 108 -18.78 -12.15 -2.84
C TYR A 108 -19.31 -12.02 -1.41
N LEU A 109 -18.57 -11.42 -0.49
CA LEU A 109 -19.06 -11.12 0.88
C LEU A 109 -20.27 -10.19 0.83
N ARG A 110 -20.23 -9.12 0.05
CA ARG A 110 -21.38 -8.21 -0.11
C ARG A 110 -22.62 -8.95 -0.61
N LEU A 111 -22.45 -9.87 -1.56
CA LEU A 111 -23.55 -10.69 -2.07
C LEU A 111 -24.06 -11.67 -0.99
N LEU A 112 -23.15 -12.30 -0.26
CA LEU A 112 -23.48 -13.22 0.83
C LEU A 112 -24.30 -12.52 1.93
N PHE A 113 -23.83 -11.38 2.43
CA PHE A 113 -24.50 -10.60 3.47
C PHE A 113 -25.85 -10.05 3.00
N ALA A 114 -25.96 -9.65 1.72
CA ALA A 114 -27.21 -9.15 1.16
C ALA A 114 -28.28 -10.23 0.99
N ARG A 115 -27.89 -11.49 0.78
CA ARG A 115 -28.84 -12.58 0.45
C ARG A 115 -29.09 -13.57 1.58
N ALA A 116 -28.11 -13.80 2.45
CA ALA A 116 -28.17 -14.76 3.54
C ALA A 116 -28.00 -14.12 4.93
N GLY A 117 -27.73 -12.82 5.02
CA GLY A 117 -27.54 -12.10 6.27
C GLY A 117 -28.82 -11.94 7.07
N GLU A 118 -28.69 -11.98 8.39
CA GLU A 118 -29.76 -11.78 9.37
C GLU A 118 -29.76 -10.33 9.84
N PRO A 119 -30.80 -9.54 9.52
CA PRO A 119 -30.86 -8.14 9.91
C PRO A 119 -31.22 -7.98 11.38
N HIS A 120 -30.41 -7.19 12.06
CA HIS A 120 -30.62 -6.81 13.47
C HIS A 120 -30.82 -5.30 13.59
N CYS A 121 -31.42 -4.88 14.70
CA CYS A 121 -31.57 -3.45 14.97
C CYS A 121 -30.21 -2.82 15.36
N PRO A 122 -29.75 -1.77 14.66
CA PRO A 122 -28.47 -1.14 14.96
C PRO A 122 -28.42 -0.48 16.35
N LYS A 123 -29.59 -0.28 17.01
CA LYS A 123 -29.67 0.35 18.32
C LYS A 123 -29.85 -0.63 19.48
N CYS A 124 -30.73 -1.64 19.35
CA CYS A 124 -31.04 -2.58 20.43
C CYS A 124 -30.55 -4.01 20.16
N GLY A 125 -30.01 -4.30 18.98
CA GLY A 125 -29.47 -5.62 18.61
C GLY A 125 -30.50 -6.71 18.38
N LYS A 126 -31.81 -6.45 18.49
CA LYS A 126 -32.85 -7.46 18.25
C LYS A 126 -32.92 -7.82 16.77
N LEU A 127 -33.19 -9.10 16.49
CA LEU A 127 -33.48 -9.58 15.13
C LEU A 127 -34.70 -8.85 14.55
N ILE A 128 -34.60 -8.44 13.30
CA ILE A 128 -35.65 -7.76 12.56
C ILE A 128 -36.12 -8.68 11.44
N GLU A 129 -37.41 -8.93 11.42
CA GLU A 129 -38.03 -9.72 10.37
C GLU A 129 -38.91 -8.82 9.47
N GLN A 130 -38.92 -9.15 8.20
CA GLN A 130 -39.88 -8.60 7.24
C GLN A 130 -41.17 -9.38 7.32
N GLN A 131 -42.28 -8.68 7.43
CA GLN A 131 -43.60 -9.33 7.54
C GLN A 131 -44.32 -9.24 6.18
N SER A 132 -44.73 -10.37 5.64
CA SER A 132 -45.63 -10.38 4.48
C SER A 132 -47.05 -9.99 4.88
N VAL A 133 -47.86 -9.47 3.93
CA VAL A 133 -49.30 -9.17 4.16
C VAL A 133 -50.01 -10.33 4.80
N GLN A 134 -49.75 -11.58 4.36
CA GLN A 134 -50.36 -12.78 4.91
C GLN A 134 -49.99 -13.00 6.38
N GLN A 135 -48.70 -12.84 6.73
CA GLN A 135 -48.25 -12.96 8.12
C GLN A 135 -48.84 -11.88 9.03
N ILE A 136 -48.98 -10.65 8.53
CA ILE A 136 -49.66 -9.56 9.25
C ILE A 136 -51.10 -9.93 9.48
N VAL A 137 -51.81 -10.39 8.46
CA VAL A 137 -53.22 -10.84 8.53
C VAL A 137 -53.36 -11.99 9.50
N ASP A 138 -52.55 -13.03 9.40
CA ASP A 138 -52.58 -14.20 10.29
C ASP A 138 -52.40 -13.79 11.74
N ARG A 139 -51.43 -12.90 12.04
CA ARG A 139 -51.16 -12.40 13.38
C ARG A 139 -52.29 -11.51 13.95
N VAL A 140 -53.00 -10.77 13.11
CA VAL A 140 -54.16 -10.00 13.52
C VAL A 140 -55.35 -10.94 13.77
N LEU A 141 -55.47 -12.03 13.05
CA LEU A 141 -56.49 -13.05 13.25
C LEU A 141 -56.27 -13.95 14.50
N GLU A 142 -55.07 -13.94 15.10
CA GLU A 142 -54.81 -14.55 16.43
C GLU A 142 -55.49 -13.84 17.58
N LEU A 143 -55.97 -12.60 17.38
CA LEU A 143 -56.76 -11.89 18.40
C LEU A 143 -58.05 -12.68 18.75
N PRO A 144 -58.53 -12.60 20.01
CA PRO A 144 -59.73 -13.31 20.46
C PRO A 144 -60.92 -13.02 19.55
N GLN A 145 -61.75 -14.07 19.30
CA GLN A 145 -62.98 -13.91 18.50
C GLN A 145 -63.88 -12.82 19.07
N GLY A 146 -64.36 -11.92 18.22
CA GLY A 146 -65.16 -10.75 18.61
C GLY A 146 -64.37 -9.49 18.93
N SER A 147 -63.06 -9.57 19.04
CA SER A 147 -62.22 -8.39 19.27
C SER A 147 -62.40 -7.37 18.14
N ARG A 148 -62.66 -6.13 18.52
CA ARG A 148 -62.79 -5.00 17.59
C ARG A 148 -61.40 -4.33 17.43
N PHE A 149 -61.01 -4.03 16.19
CA PHE A 149 -59.73 -3.37 15.90
C PHE A 149 -59.86 -2.43 14.71
N MET A 150 -58.87 -1.52 14.60
CA MET A 150 -58.73 -0.61 13.47
C MET A 150 -57.46 -0.96 12.73
N VAL A 151 -57.56 -1.00 11.38
CA VAL A 151 -56.39 -1.00 10.50
C VAL A 151 -56.10 0.44 10.09
N MET A 152 -54.87 0.90 10.29
CA MET A 152 -54.47 2.28 10.09
C MET A 152 -53.16 2.36 9.29
N ALA A 153 -52.99 3.45 8.59
CA ALA A 153 -51.79 3.83 7.87
C ALA A 153 -51.04 4.95 8.62
N PRO A 154 -49.83 4.70 9.23
CA PRO A 154 -49.09 5.70 9.98
C PRO A 154 -48.33 6.63 9.03
N LEU A 155 -48.86 7.86 8.85
CA LEU A 155 -48.31 8.89 7.94
C LEU A 155 -47.25 9.77 8.59
N VAL A 156 -47.42 10.05 9.89
CA VAL A 156 -46.45 10.84 10.69
C VAL A 156 -46.16 10.11 11.99
N ARG A 157 -44.90 9.90 12.32
CA ARG A 157 -44.48 9.22 13.56
C ARG A 157 -43.55 10.11 14.37
N GLY A 158 -44.06 10.68 15.47
CA GLY A 158 -43.27 11.43 16.45
C GLY A 158 -42.56 12.66 15.91
N ARG A 159 -43.09 13.33 14.89
CA ARG A 159 -42.48 14.54 14.28
C ARG A 159 -43.16 15.82 14.78
N LYS A 160 -42.35 16.88 14.97
CA LYS A 160 -42.85 18.21 15.27
C LYS A 160 -43.45 18.85 14.00
N GLY A 161 -44.57 19.61 14.18
CA GLY A 161 -45.19 20.36 13.11
C GLY A 161 -46.68 20.33 13.18
N GLU A 162 -47.37 21.26 12.48
CA GLU A 162 -48.81 21.35 12.39
C GLU A 162 -49.43 20.32 11.40
N HIS A 163 -48.65 19.71 10.55
CA HIS A 163 -48.98 18.67 9.58
C HIS A 163 -50.22 18.91 8.72
N MET A 164 -50.59 20.20 8.50
CA MET A 164 -51.82 20.59 7.76
C MET A 164 -51.89 20.00 6.38
N ARG A 165 -50.76 19.95 5.64
CA ARG A 165 -50.72 19.37 4.30
C ARG A 165 -51.11 17.88 4.29
N VAL A 166 -50.62 17.08 5.25
CA VAL A 166 -50.98 15.67 5.38
C VAL A 166 -52.44 15.49 5.67
N LEU A 167 -53.00 16.33 6.55
CA LEU A 167 -54.44 16.31 6.84
C LEU A 167 -55.28 16.67 5.62
N ASP A 168 -54.90 17.67 4.87
CA ASP A 168 -55.59 18.09 3.65
C ASP A 168 -55.49 17.07 2.51
N ASP A 169 -54.34 16.41 2.34
CA ASP A 169 -54.16 15.37 1.35
C ASP A 169 -55.06 14.16 1.66
N MET A 170 -55.23 13.80 2.93
CA MET A 170 -56.09 12.69 3.38
C MET A 170 -57.58 13.03 3.24
N ARG A 171 -57.99 14.30 3.50
CA ARG A 171 -59.34 14.79 3.21
C ARG A 171 -59.68 14.66 1.72
N ARG A 172 -58.78 15.13 0.85
CA ARG A 172 -58.93 15.02 -0.61
C ARG A 172 -59.00 13.59 -1.12
N ALA A 173 -58.28 12.67 -0.47
CA ALA A 173 -58.29 11.26 -0.79
C ALA A 173 -59.58 10.54 -0.30
N GLY A 174 -60.48 11.24 0.44
CA GLY A 174 -61.76 10.73 0.87
C GLY A 174 -61.76 9.92 2.17
N TYR A 175 -60.67 9.98 2.95
CA TYR A 175 -60.62 9.34 4.26
C TYR A 175 -61.42 10.17 5.28
N VAL A 176 -62.10 9.45 6.20
CA VAL A 176 -63.07 10.07 7.13
C VAL A 176 -62.46 10.27 8.53
N ARG A 177 -61.55 9.38 8.94
CA ARG A 177 -61.03 9.33 10.30
C ARG A 177 -59.51 9.26 10.34
N ILE A 178 -58.97 9.93 11.35
CA ILE A 178 -57.52 9.90 11.63
C ILE A 178 -57.29 9.65 13.14
N PHE A 179 -56.28 8.86 13.46
CA PHE A 179 -55.84 8.61 14.83
C PHE A 179 -54.64 9.53 15.12
N ILE A 180 -54.82 10.42 16.11
CA ILE A 180 -53.84 11.43 16.42
C ILE A 180 -53.49 11.30 17.90
N ASP A 181 -52.22 11.08 18.23
CA ASP A 181 -51.66 11.03 19.58
C ASP A 181 -52.49 10.17 20.57
N GLY A 182 -53.12 9.09 20.11
CA GLY A 182 -53.91 8.17 20.90
C GLY A 182 -55.44 8.35 20.81
N GLU A 183 -55.91 9.39 20.10
CA GLU A 183 -57.32 9.67 19.92
C GLU A 183 -57.79 9.59 18.48
N VAL A 184 -59.01 9.02 18.24
CA VAL A 184 -59.62 9.03 16.91
C VAL A 184 -60.41 10.33 16.73
N ARG A 185 -60.05 11.08 15.66
CA ARG A 185 -60.75 12.31 15.26
C ARG A 185 -61.32 12.18 13.86
N THR A 186 -62.29 12.98 13.58
CA THR A 186 -62.91 13.09 12.24
C THR A 186 -62.17 14.11 11.41
N LEU A 187 -61.77 13.78 10.18
CA LEU A 187 -61.04 14.69 9.32
C LEU A 187 -61.84 15.94 8.90
N ASP A 188 -63.21 15.93 9.06
CA ASP A 188 -64.07 17.08 8.79
C ASP A 188 -63.95 18.16 9.87
N GLU A 189 -63.40 17.83 11.03
CA GLU A 189 -63.16 18.78 12.10
C GLU A 189 -61.97 19.72 11.80
N ASP A 190 -61.98 20.95 12.40
CA ASP A 190 -60.84 21.86 12.34
C ASP A 190 -59.70 21.36 13.28
N ILE A 191 -58.86 20.50 12.79
CA ILE A 191 -57.75 19.93 13.55
C ILE A 191 -56.56 20.87 13.53
N ARG A 192 -56.23 21.46 14.71
CA ARG A 192 -55.03 22.30 14.88
C ARG A 192 -54.04 21.59 15.79
N LEU A 193 -52.85 21.33 15.30
CA LEU A 193 -51.74 20.69 16.00
C LEU A 193 -50.74 21.72 16.46
N GLU A 194 -50.11 21.51 17.63
CA GLU A 194 -49.07 22.40 18.15
C GLU A 194 -47.77 22.25 17.41
N LYS A 195 -47.28 23.32 16.79
CA LYS A 195 -46.06 23.34 15.97
C LYS A 195 -44.81 22.79 16.66
N ASN A 196 -44.67 22.99 17.96
CA ASN A 196 -43.47 22.63 18.73
C ASN A 196 -43.56 21.26 19.44
N LYS A 197 -44.75 20.61 19.40
CA LYS A 197 -44.97 19.28 19.99
C LYS A 197 -44.78 18.19 18.93
N LYS A 198 -44.36 17.02 19.37
CA LYS A 198 -44.25 15.82 18.50
C LYS A 198 -45.64 15.18 18.38
N HIS A 199 -46.08 14.96 17.15
CA HIS A 199 -47.33 14.32 16.84
C HIS A 199 -47.15 13.02 16.04
N SER A 200 -48.06 12.07 16.27
CA SER A 200 -48.21 10.85 15.48
C SER A 200 -49.61 10.83 14.86
N LEU A 201 -49.63 10.67 13.51
CA LEU A 201 -50.86 10.71 12.73
C LEU A 201 -50.99 9.41 11.92
N SER A 202 -52.05 8.64 12.16
CA SER A 202 -52.34 7.40 11.43
C SER A 202 -53.78 7.49 10.86
N VAL A 203 -53.91 7.36 9.53
CA VAL A 203 -55.22 7.37 8.88
C VAL A 203 -55.93 6.04 9.12
N VAL A 204 -57.20 6.06 9.55
CA VAL A 204 -58.00 4.86 9.74
C VAL A 204 -58.51 4.34 8.39
N ILE A 205 -58.01 3.17 7.95
CA ILE A 205 -58.43 2.53 6.70
C ILE A 205 -59.74 1.78 6.89
N ASP A 206 -59.81 0.95 7.93
CA ASP A 206 -61.00 0.14 8.21
C ASP A 206 -61.16 -0.13 9.70
N ARG A 207 -62.39 -0.39 10.12
CA ARG A 207 -62.78 -0.84 11.47
C ARG A 207 -63.43 -2.22 11.39
N LEU A 208 -62.78 -3.21 11.95
CA LEU A 208 -63.10 -4.60 11.78
C LEU A 208 -63.30 -5.26 13.14
N ALA A 209 -63.93 -6.45 13.11
CA ALA A 209 -63.99 -7.33 14.27
C ALA A 209 -63.62 -8.75 13.82
N VAL A 210 -62.87 -9.49 14.64
CA VAL A 210 -62.49 -10.88 14.34
C VAL A 210 -63.74 -11.74 14.21
N ARG A 211 -64.04 -12.18 12.96
CA ARG A 211 -65.19 -13.06 12.63
C ARG A 211 -64.78 -14.02 11.55
N GLU A 212 -65.53 -15.14 11.41
CA GLU A 212 -65.33 -16.02 10.25
C GLU A 212 -65.59 -15.27 8.93
N GLY A 213 -64.73 -15.48 7.92
CA GLY A 213 -64.86 -14.87 6.60
C GLY A 213 -64.23 -13.44 6.48
N ILE A 214 -63.69 -12.84 7.53
CA ILE A 214 -63.11 -11.47 7.47
C ILE A 214 -61.78 -11.37 6.74
N ARG A 215 -61.11 -12.53 6.51
CA ARG A 215 -59.71 -12.59 6.02
C ARG A 215 -59.46 -11.74 4.76
N GLN A 216 -60.32 -11.85 3.74
CA GLN A 216 -60.13 -11.11 2.49
C GLN A 216 -60.23 -9.60 2.72
N ARG A 217 -61.25 -9.13 3.44
CA ARG A 217 -61.42 -7.70 3.73
C ARG A 217 -60.27 -7.14 4.60
N LEU A 218 -59.78 -7.94 5.53
CA LEU A 218 -58.59 -7.57 6.32
C LEU A 218 -57.35 -7.48 5.44
N THR A 219 -57.18 -8.43 4.49
CA THR A 219 -56.05 -8.40 3.53
C THR A 219 -56.08 -7.12 2.70
N ASP A 220 -57.23 -6.77 2.10
CA ASP A 220 -57.43 -5.56 1.31
C ASP A 220 -57.15 -4.28 2.12
N SER A 221 -57.58 -4.28 3.39
CA SER A 221 -57.34 -3.14 4.30
C SER A 221 -55.88 -2.98 4.68
N VAL A 222 -55.18 -4.08 4.94
CA VAL A 222 -53.74 -4.10 5.25
C VAL A 222 -52.92 -3.68 4.05
N GLU A 223 -53.24 -4.23 2.84
CA GLU A 223 -52.57 -3.80 1.59
C GLU A 223 -52.76 -2.30 1.32
N THR A 224 -53.96 -1.78 1.56
CA THR A 224 -54.23 -0.33 1.42
C THR A 224 -53.42 0.50 2.42
N ALA A 225 -53.33 0.05 3.68
CA ALA A 225 -52.54 0.72 4.71
C ALA A 225 -51.05 0.74 4.36
N LEU A 226 -50.52 -0.41 3.96
CA LEU A 226 -49.11 -0.56 3.57
C LEU A 226 -48.74 0.32 2.35
N LYS A 227 -49.64 0.37 1.35
CA LYS A 227 -49.45 1.20 0.16
C LYS A 227 -49.48 2.69 0.49
N LEU A 228 -50.37 3.11 1.42
CA LEU A 228 -50.53 4.52 1.78
C LEU A 228 -49.40 5.03 2.69
N ALA A 229 -48.92 4.19 3.57
CA ALA A 229 -47.88 4.52 4.54
C ALA A 229 -46.49 3.94 4.19
N ASP A 230 -46.21 3.75 2.88
CA ASP A 230 -44.91 3.31 2.37
C ASP A 230 -44.36 2.08 3.10
N GLY A 231 -45.17 0.98 3.10
CA GLY A 231 -44.80 -0.30 3.69
C GLY A 231 -45.05 -0.47 5.19
N PHE A 232 -45.79 0.46 5.81
CA PHE A 232 -46.17 0.37 7.22
C PHE A 232 -47.70 0.26 7.38
N ALA A 233 -48.12 -0.58 8.30
CA ALA A 233 -49.48 -0.68 8.74
C ALA A 233 -49.55 -0.71 10.28
N GLU A 234 -50.58 -0.12 10.86
CA GLU A 234 -50.78 -0.09 12.30
C GLU A 234 -52.16 -0.69 12.62
N VAL A 235 -52.18 -1.56 13.62
CA VAL A 235 -53.47 -2.15 14.07
C VAL A 235 -53.66 -1.75 15.53
N ALA A 236 -54.79 -1.09 15.82
CA ALA A 236 -55.17 -0.74 17.19
C ALA A 236 -56.40 -1.60 17.63
N THR A 237 -56.22 -2.30 18.73
CA THR A 237 -57.31 -3.02 19.38
C THR A 237 -58.17 -2.07 20.21
N LEU A 238 -59.50 -2.15 20.05
CA LEU A 238 -60.44 -1.29 20.75
C LEU A 238 -60.94 -2.04 22.00
N GLY A 239 -60.37 -1.71 23.17
CA GLY A 239 -60.77 -2.24 24.49
C GLY A 239 -60.84 -1.12 25.53
N GLU A 240 -60.73 -1.46 26.82
CA GLU A 240 -60.61 -0.47 27.90
C GLU A 240 -59.34 0.37 27.77
N THR A 241 -58.30 -0.19 27.20
CA THR A 241 -57.08 0.48 26.74
C THR A 241 -56.87 0.19 25.27
N THR A 242 -56.53 1.20 24.45
CA THR A 242 -56.20 1.05 23.04
C THR A 242 -54.75 0.63 22.92
N GLU A 243 -54.51 -0.63 22.60
CA GLU A 243 -53.16 -1.12 22.28
C GLU A 243 -52.90 -1.05 20.78
N THR A 244 -51.83 -0.37 20.39
CA THR A 244 -51.43 -0.23 18.99
C THR A 244 -50.24 -1.12 18.69
N GLN A 245 -50.32 -1.90 17.60
CA GLN A 245 -49.28 -2.75 17.10
C GLN A 245 -48.86 -2.27 15.71
N LEU A 246 -47.58 -1.99 15.52
CA LEU A 246 -47.00 -1.58 14.22
C LEU A 246 -46.51 -2.82 13.47
N PHE A 247 -46.86 -2.90 12.19
CA PHE A 247 -46.40 -3.92 11.23
C PHE A 247 -45.66 -3.24 10.09
N SER A 248 -44.71 -3.95 9.48
CA SER A 248 -43.96 -3.42 8.38
C SER A 248 -43.60 -4.48 7.34
N GLU A 249 -43.78 -4.13 6.07
CA GLU A 249 -43.21 -4.90 4.95
C GLU A 249 -41.71 -4.67 4.80
N HIS A 250 -41.16 -3.62 5.43
CA HIS A 250 -39.74 -3.34 5.46
C HIS A 250 -39.11 -3.93 6.73
N PHE A 251 -37.82 -4.13 6.71
CA PHE A 251 -37.07 -4.51 7.91
C PHE A 251 -37.10 -3.36 8.93
N ALA A 252 -37.96 -3.43 9.92
CA ALA A 252 -38.13 -2.39 10.92
C ALA A 252 -38.13 -2.95 12.35
N CYS A 253 -37.44 -2.23 13.25
CA CYS A 253 -37.48 -2.54 14.68
C CYS A 253 -38.70 -1.85 15.34
N ASN A 254 -39.63 -2.60 15.87
CA ASN A 254 -40.84 -2.07 16.51
C ASN A 254 -40.51 -1.29 17.79
N ASP A 255 -39.48 -1.70 18.55
CA ASP A 255 -39.14 -1.05 19.83
C ASP A 255 -38.40 0.27 19.62
N CYS A 256 -37.54 0.36 18.61
CA CYS A 256 -36.69 1.53 18.35
C CYS A 256 -37.24 2.47 17.28
N GLY A 257 -38.23 2.04 16.51
CA GLY A 257 -38.80 2.79 15.40
C GLY A 257 -37.83 3.00 14.23
N ILE A 258 -36.75 2.21 14.15
CA ILE A 258 -35.74 2.28 13.09
C ILE A 258 -36.12 1.32 11.98
N SER A 259 -36.14 1.81 10.73
CA SER A 259 -36.30 0.99 9.53
C SER A 259 -34.96 0.87 8.82
N LEU A 260 -34.57 -0.34 8.44
CA LEU A 260 -33.40 -0.57 7.61
C LEU A 260 -33.72 -0.28 6.14
N PRO A 261 -32.77 0.27 5.37
CA PRO A 261 -32.94 0.41 3.93
C PRO A 261 -32.99 -0.95 3.26
N ALA A 262 -33.32 -0.97 1.96
CA ALA A 262 -33.28 -2.20 1.18
C ALA A 262 -31.93 -2.91 1.29
N ILE A 263 -31.96 -4.20 1.68
CA ILE A 263 -30.74 -5.00 1.89
C ILE A 263 -30.26 -5.51 0.52
N GLU A 264 -29.42 -4.70 -0.10
CA GLU A 264 -28.80 -4.97 -1.39
C GLU A 264 -27.26 -4.95 -1.29
N PRO A 265 -26.51 -5.57 -2.22
CA PRO A 265 -25.05 -5.56 -2.18
C PRO A 265 -24.40 -4.17 -2.10
N ARG A 266 -25.09 -3.11 -2.61
CA ARG A 266 -24.62 -1.72 -2.51
C ARG A 266 -24.62 -1.16 -1.08
N LEU A 267 -25.45 -1.71 -0.18
CA LEU A 267 -25.47 -1.33 1.23
C LEU A 267 -24.15 -1.65 1.93
N PHE A 268 -23.44 -2.68 1.49
CA PHE A 268 -22.15 -3.13 2.03
C PHE A 268 -20.97 -2.55 1.27
N SER A 269 -21.18 -1.59 0.36
CA SER A 269 -20.10 -0.98 -0.42
C SER A 269 -19.63 0.33 0.23
N PHE A 270 -18.41 0.37 0.69
CA PHE A 270 -17.79 1.61 1.16
C PHE A 270 -17.37 2.56 0.02
N ASN A 271 -17.43 2.12 -1.24
CA ASN A 271 -17.21 2.95 -2.43
C ASN A 271 -18.52 3.59 -2.97
N ASN A 272 -19.66 3.27 -2.37
CA ASN A 272 -20.96 3.78 -2.76
C ASN A 272 -21.55 4.61 -1.62
N PRO A 273 -22.07 5.83 -1.88
CA PRO A 273 -22.69 6.69 -0.85
C PRO A 273 -23.84 6.03 -0.09
N PHE A 274 -24.47 5.00 -0.66
CA PHE A 274 -25.56 4.27 -0.03
C PHE A 274 -25.10 3.51 1.21
N GLY A 275 -23.93 2.86 1.16
CA GLY A 275 -23.36 2.06 2.26
C GLY A 275 -22.23 2.73 3.01
N ALA A 276 -21.51 3.68 2.37
CA ALA A 276 -20.36 4.33 2.96
C ALA A 276 -20.72 5.22 4.16
N CYS A 277 -19.86 5.23 5.17
CA CYS A 277 -19.93 6.20 6.25
C CYS A 277 -19.92 7.62 5.69
N PRO A 278 -20.92 8.47 6.04
CA PRO A 278 -21.02 9.81 5.46
C PRO A 278 -19.91 10.76 5.89
N ASP A 279 -19.33 10.54 7.07
CA ASP A 279 -18.27 11.37 7.64
C ASP A 279 -16.92 11.17 6.93
N CYS A 280 -16.41 9.93 6.84
CA CYS A 280 -15.16 9.62 6.13
C CYS A 280 -15.35 9.24 4.66
N THR A 281 -16.55 9.30 4.12
CA THR A 281 -16.88 8.90 2.73
C THR A 281 -16.35 7.51 2.33
N GLY A 282 -16.34 6.57 3.30
CA GLY A 282 -15.89 5.20 3.09
C GLY A 282 -14.38 4.97 3.20
N LEU A 283 -13.62 5.95 3.64
CA LEU A 283 -12.16 5.80 3.86
C LEU A 283 -11.83 5.09 5.17
N GLY A 284 -12.69 5.22 6.20
CA GLY A 284 -12.47 4.65 7.53
C GLY A 284 -11.54 5.47 8.41
N MET A 285 -10.87 6.47 7.84
CA MET A 285 -9.87 7.30 8.52
C MET A 285 -9.92 8.74 8.01
N HIS A 286 -9.38 9.64 8.80
CA HIS A 286 -9.16 11.03 8.44
C HIS A 286 -7.67 11.36 8.53
N MET A 287 -7.19 12.20 7.61
CA MET A 287 -5.87 12.81 7.73
C MET A 287 -6.02 14.05 8.60
N GLU A 288 -5.39 14.06 9.76
CA GLU A 288 -5.43 15.18 10.71
C GLU A 288 -4.02 15.68 11.01
N PHE A 289 -3.92 17.00 11.23
CA PHE A 289 -2.66 17.60 11.66
C PHE A 289 -2.29 17.14 13.06
N ASP A 290 -1.11 16.53 13.19
CA ASP A 290 -0.59 16.01 14.46
C ASP A 290 0.17 17.10 15.22
N LYS A 291 -0.30 17.42 16.41
CA LYS A 291 0.34 18.41 17.30
C LYS A 291 1.79 18.05 17.62
N ALA A 292 2.12 16.77 17.74
CA ALA A 292 3.47 16.31 18.03
C ALA A 292 4.43 16.46 16.82
N LEU A 293 3.92 16.36 15.59
CA LEU A 293 4.73 16.64 14.39
C LEU A 293 4.91 18.14 14.14
N ILE A 294 3.92 18.95 14.56
CA ILE A 294 3.99 20.41 14.46
C ILE A 294 4.95 20.99 15.51
N VAL A 295 4.91 20.50 16.75
CA VAL A 295 5.83 20.86 17.85
C VAL A 295 6.59 19.61 18.28
N PRO A 296 7.64 19.23 17.54
CA PRO A 296 8.39 17.99 17.80
C PRO A 296 9.26 18.05 19.07
N ASP A 297 9.61 19.24 19.52
CA ASP A 297 10.46 19.48 20.68
C ASP A 297 9.87 20.65 21.50
N ALA A 298 9.25 20.29 22.61
CA ALA A 298 8.61 21.28 23.50
C ALA A 298 9.60 22.06 24.36
N ASP A 299 10.87 21.65 24.43
CA ASP A 299 11.93 22.35 25.16
C ASP A 299 12.54 23.49 24.32
N LYS A 300 12.15 23.60 23.04
CA LYS A 300 12.57 24.72 22.17
C LYS A 300 11.65 25.93 22.31
N SER A 301 12.23 27.10 22.12
CA SER A 301 11.51 28.35 22.01
C SER A 301 10.97 28.59 20.60
N PHE A 302 10.11 29.59 20.42
CA PHE A 302 9.63 30.00 19.10
C PHE A 302 10.78 30.55 18.23
N ALA A 303 11.77 31.21 18.83
CA ALA A 303 12.98 31.65 18.14
C ALA A 303 13.82 30.45 17.67
N ASP A 304 13.86 29.35 18.43
CA ASP A 304 14.58 28.10 18.14
C ASP A 304 13.77 27.09 17.34
N ARG A 305 12.66 27.48 16.72
CA ARG A 305 11.80 26.62 15.89
C ARG A 305 11.02 25.55 16.63
N CYS A 306 10.38 25.83 17.72
CA CYS A 306 9.46 24.85 18.31
C CYS A 306 8.32 24.48 17.36
N ILE A 307 7.87 25.39 16.47
CA ILE A 307 6.84 25.11 15.45
C ILE A 307 7.52 24.77 14.12
N ALA A 308 7.47 23.51 13.73
CA ALA A 308 8.20 23.00 12.56
C ALA A 308 7.56 23.34 11.20
N CYS A 309 6.23 23.55 11.13
CA CYS A 309 5.46 23.74 9.90
C CYS A 309 5.51 25.16 9.31
N PHE A 310 6.08 26.12 9.99
CA PHE A 310 6.21 27.49 9.52
C PHE A 310 7.66 27.90 9.29
N SER A 311 7.84 28.92 8.41
CA SER A 311 9.17 29.48 8.15
C SER A 311 9.77 30.09 9.40
N ASN A 312 11.11 29.95 9.54
CA ASN A 312 11.88 30.59 10.61
C ASN A 312 11.99 32.10 10.50
N ASN A 313 11.48 32.67 9.46
CA ASN A 313 11.52 34.11 9.31
C ASN A 313 10.55 34.75 10.29
N LEU A 314 11.08 35.23 11.41
CA LEU A 314 10.31 35.98 12.43
C LEU A 314 9.64 37.23 11.84
N ASN A 315 10.06 37.70 10.68
CA ASN A 315 9.43 38.79 9.95
C ASN A 315 8.30 38.32 9.03
N SER A 316 8.04 37.01 8.92
CA SER A 316 6.87 36.54 8.17
C SER A 316 5.56 37.02 8.82
N TYR A 317 4.51 37.19 8.01
CA TYR A 317 3.20 37.65 8.48
C TYR A 317 2.67 36.83 9.65
N PHE A 318 2.72 35.49 9.54
CA PHE A 318 2.24 34.60 10.60
C PHE A 318 3.06 34.75 11.88
N MET A 319 4.40 34.82 11.79
CA MET A 319 5.25 34.96 12.98
C MET A 319 5.07 36.33 13.64
N LYS A 320 4.91 37.42 12.91
CA LYS A 320 4.57 38.75 13.49
C LYS A 320 3.21 38.71 14.20
N GLN A 321 2.21 38.08 13.61
CA GLN A 321 0.91 37.91 14.26
C GLN A 321 1.04 37.06 15.54
N LEU A 322 1.75 35.94 15.50
CA LEU A 322 2.05 35.06 16.63
C LEU A 322 2.76 35.86 17.77
N GLY A 323 3.76 36.65 17.42
CA GLY A 323 4.47 37.50 18.40
C GLY A 323 3.55 38.50 19.10
N ALA A 324 2.59 39.09 18.38
CA ALA A 324 1.62 39.97 18.98
C ALA A 324 0.68 39.26 19.95
N VAL A 325 0.30 38.01 19.62
CA VAL A 325 -0.50 37.13 20.50
C VAL A 325 0.31 36.78 21.75
N LEU A 326 1.55 36.32 21.60
CA LEU A 326 2.43 35.99 22.74
C LEU A 326 2.59 37.18 23.66
N ALA A 327 2.92 38.38 23.13
CA ALA A 327 3.11 39.59 23.90
C ALA A 327 1.83 40.04 24.67
N ALA A 328 0.67 39.87 24.07
CA ALA A 328 -0.60 40.21 24.72
C ALA A 328 -0.90 39.36 25.98
N TYR A 329 -0.34 38.18 26.07
CA TYR A 329 -0.44 37.25 27.20
C TYR A 329 0.83 37.18 28.06
N GLY A 330 1.81 38.10 27.85
CA GLY A 330 3.02 38.20 28.66
C GLY A 330 4.14 37.21 28.31
N TYR A 331 4.08 36.60 27.15
CA TYR A 331 5.09 35.68 26.60
C TYR A 331 5.94 36.35 25.48
N SER A 332 7.07 35.74 25.14
CA SER A 332 7.96 36.20 24.08
C SER A 332 8.35 35.10 23.14
N TYR A 333 9.07 35.41 22.04
CA TYR A 333 9.64 34.37 21.16
C TYR A 333 10.68 33.46 21.83
N ASP A 334 11.29 33.91 22.95
CA ASP A 334 12.30 33.14 23.70
C ASP A 334 11.64 32.17 24.70
N THR A 335 10.32 32.30 24.93
CA THR A 335 9.56 31.37 25.79
C THR A 335 9.51 29.97 25.13
N LYS A 336 9.80 28.94 25.90
CA LYS A 336 9.71 27.57 25.44
C LYS A 336 8.25 27.10 25.39
N TRP A 337 7.95 26.17 24.51
CA TRP A 337 6.58 25.63 24.37
C TRP A 337 6.05 25.02 25.68
N ASN A 338 6.90 24.28 26.41
CA ASN A 338 6.53 23.65 27.71
C ASN A 338 6.36 24.67 28.87
N GLU A 339 6.84 25.89 28.72
CA GLU A 339 6.68 26.97 29.70
C GLU A 339 5.33 27.72 29.54
N LEU A 340 4.61 27.46 28.45
CA LEU A 340 3.29 28.04 28.19
C LEU A 340 2.24 27.36 29.06
N SER A 341 1.29 28.16 29.58
CA SER A 341 0.13 27.58 30.26
C SER A 341 -0.70 26.72 29.32
N PRO A 342 -1.42 25.69 29.82
CA PRO A 342 -2.29 24.85 28.99
C PRO A 342 -3.33 25.65 28.20
N GLU A 343 -3.87 26.74 28.80
CA GLU A 343 -4.83 27.63 28.14
C GLU A 343 -4.18 28.38 26.98
N MET A 344 -2.92 28.83 27.16
CA MET A 344 -2.17 29.50 26.09
C MET A 344 -1.83 28.55 24.96
N GLN A 345 -1.40 27.33 25.27
CA GLN A 345 -1.17 26.28 24.24
C GLN A 345 -2.45 26.02 23.45
N GLN A 346 -3.61 25.88 24.14
CA GLN A 346 -4.89 25.65 23.46
C GLN A 346 -5.29 26.82 22.55
N LEU A 347 -5.08 28.08 23.04
CA LEU A 347 -5.31 29.27 22.24
C LEU A 347 -4.43 29.28 20.96
N LEU A 348 -3.16 28.89 21.09
CA LEU A 348 -2.28 28.81 19.93
C LEU A 348 -2.72 27.73 18.95
N TRP A 349 -3.28 26.61 19.41
CA TRP A 349 -3.78 25.57 18.54
C TRP A 349 -5.06 25.98 17.81
N ASP A 350 -6.06 26.47 18.53
CA ASP A 350 -7.43 26.61 18.02
C ASP A 350 -7.79 28.05 17.63
N GLY A 351 -7.01 29.04 18.12
CA GLY A 351 -7.22 30.44 17.86
C GLY A 351 -7.79 31.22 19.06
N ALA A 352 -7.80 32.54 18.95
CA ALA A 352 -8.21 33.47 19.98
C ALA A 352 -9.66 33.97 19.83
N GLY A 353 -10.48 33.30 19.03
CA GLY A 353 -11.87 33.69 18.75
C GLY A 353 -11.95 35.08 18.10
N GLU A 354 -12.81 35.95 18.61
CA GLU A 354 -13.01 37.31 18.08
C GLU A 354 -11.97 38.35 18.54
N SER A 355 -11.02 37.95 19.40
CA SER A 355 -9.97 38.85 19.91
C SER A 355 -9.05 39.28 18.79
N LYS A 356 -8.81 40.59 18.66
CA LYS A 356 -7.98 41.19 17.62
C LYS A 356 -6.64 41.62 18.21
N PHE A 357 -5.56 41.37 17.46
CA PHE A 357 -4.18 41.68 17.81
C PHE A 357 -3.60 42.63 16.78
N LYS A 358 -2.91 43.67 17.28
CA LYS A 358 -2.24 44.65 16.47
C LYS A 358 -0.75 44.32 16.29
N PHE A 359 -0.24 44.36 15.05
CA PHE A 359 1.16 44.17 14.74
C PHE A 359 1.56 44.92 13.46
N LEU A 360 2.84 45.27 13.39
CA LEU A 360 3.44 45.89 12.20
C LEU A 360 4.02 44.80 11.27
N TYR A 361 3.64 44.84 10.00
CA TYR A 361 4.17 43.96 8.97
C TYR A 361 4.68 44.76 7.77
N GLU A 362 5.93 44.51 7.36
CA GLU A 362 6.56 45.03 6.16
C GLU A 362 6.31 44.09 4.98
N ASN A 363 5.65 44.59 3.93
CA ASN A 363 5.40 43.81 2.74
C ASN A 363 6.67 43.65 1.86
N LEU A 364 6.58 42.85 0.79
CA LEU A 364 7.68 42.62 -0.15
C LEU A 364 8.15 43.88 -0.91
N GLN A 365 7.39 44.97 -0.82
CA GLN A 365 7.67 46.29 -1.43
C GLN A 365 8.31 47.27 -0.45
N GLY A 366 8.53 46.86 0.80
CA GLY A 366 9.11 47.70 1.85
C GLY A 366 8.13 48.63 2.57
N GLU A 367 6.80 48.46 2.33
CA GLU A 367 5.79 49.26 3.03
C GLU A 367 5.44 48.60 4.38
N VAL A 368 5.54 49.35 5.46
CA VAL A 368 5.14 48.95 6.82
C VAL A 368 3.68 49.36 7.05
N LYS A 369 2.81 48.36 7.31
CA LYS A 369 1.40 48.58 7.63
C LYS A 369 1.04 47.97 8.98
N GLU A 370 0.21 48.72 9.74
CA GLU A 370 -0.40 48.17 10.95
C GLU A 370 -1.55 47.27 10.58
N HIS A 371 -1.49 45.99 11.05
CA HIS A 371 -2.57 45.02 10.93
C HIS A 371 -3.27 44.85 12.26
N ASN A 372 -4.60 44.76 12.24
CA ASN A 372 -5.43 44.46 13.39
C ASN A 372 -6.39 43.33 13.02
N THR A 373 -5.99 42.11 13.32
CA THR A 373 -6.70 40.90 12.87
C THR A 373 -6.87 39.90 14.00
N THR A 374 -7.84 38.99 13.85
CA THR A 374 -8.03 37.83 14.73
C THR A 374 -6.93 36.80 14.49
N PHE A 375 -6.59 36.00 15.51
CA PHE A 375 -5.67 34.90 15.40
C PHE A 375 -6.45 33.60 15.25
N ASP A 376 -6.38 32.98 14.05
CA ASP A 376 -7.17 31.81 13.71
C ASP A 376 -6.67 30.51 14.39
N GLY A 377 -5.44 30.51 14.94
CA GLY A 377 -4.78 29.33 15.49
C GLY A 377 -4.01 28.52 14.45
N ILE A 378 -3.01 27.79 14.92
CA ILE A 378 -2.08 27.03 14.08
C ILE A 378 -2.83 26.00 13.22
N LEU A 379 -3.70 25.19 13.84
CA LEU A 379 -4.43 24.13 13.15
C LEU A 379 -5.36 24.65 12.05
N ASN A 380 -6.09 25.73 12.30
CA ASN A 380 -7.01 26.29 11.32
C ASN A 380 -6.28 26.96 10.15
N VAL A 381 -5.12 27.58 10.41
CA VAL A 381 -4.25 28.12 9.35
C VAL A 381 -3.71 26.99 8.47
N LEU A 382 -3.28 25.87 9.07
CA LEU A 382 -2.79 24.72 8.31
C LEU A 382 -3.91 24.04 7.50
N ARG A 383 -5.10 23.85 8.08
CA ARG A 383 -6.27 23.32 7.39
C ARG A 383 -6.68 24.17 6.19
N ARG A 384 -6.63 25.50 6.34
CA ARG A 384 -6.89 26.42 5.24
C ARG A 384 -5.82 26.29 4.14
N ARG A 385 -4.53 26.32 4.49
CA ARG A 385 -3.43 26.16 3.54
C ARG A 385 -3.49 24.84 2.77
N TYR A 386 -3.88 23.78 3.44
CA TYR A 386 -4.02 22.43 2.81
C TYR A 386 -5.16 22.43 1.78
N ARG A 387 -6.30 23.06 2.11
CA ARG A 387 -7.43 23.20 1.16
C ARG A 387 -7.12 24.10 -0.01
N GLU A 388 -6.34 25.16 0.20
CA GLU A 388 -5.99 26.17 -0.80
C GLU A 388 -4.68 25.88 -1.54
N ALA A 389 -4.06 24.71 -1.30
CA ALA A 389 -2.80 24.33 -1.93
C ALA A 389 -2.91 24.22 -3.45
N PHE A 390 -2.16 25.06 -4.17
CA PHE A 390 -2.17 25.14 -5.64
C PHE A 390 -1.32 24.09 -6.35
N SER A 391 -0.46 23.37 -5.62
CA SER A 391 0.43 22.36 -6.17
C SER A 391 0.46 21.12 -5.31
N ASP A 392 0.67 19.95 -5.93
CA ASP A 392 0.83 18.68 -5.22
C ASP A 392 2.06 18.71 -4.29
N ALA A 393 3.13 19.41 -4.66
CA ALA A 393 4.30 19.57 -3.81
C ALA A 393 3.95 20.30 -2.50
N MET A 394 3.23 21.42 -2.56
CA MET A 394 2.79 22.16 -1.37
C MET A 394 1.85 21.33 -0.50
N ARG A 395 0.99 20.51 -1.11
CA ARG A 395 0.11 19.61 -0.38
C ARG A 395 0.90 18.51 0.33
N GLN A 396 1.88 17.91 -0.36
CA GLN A 396 2.78 16.90 0.22
C GLN A 396 3.61 17.44 1.39
N ASP A 397 4.14 18.68 1.28
CA ASP A 397 4.87 19.31 2.39
C ASP A 397 4.00 19.48 3.64
N LEU A 398 2.70 19.72 3.47
CA LEU A 398 1.75 19.83 4.59
C LEU A 398 1.34 18.45 5.13
N GLU A 399 1.27 17.43 4.27
CA GLU A 399 0.97 16.05 4.66
C GLU A 399 2.05 15.44 5.58
N GLU A 400 3.29 15.94 5.53
CA GLU A 400 4.34 15.56 6.48
C GLU A 400 4.00 15.88 7.95
N PHE A 401 3.07 16.81 8.19
CA PHE A 401 2.58 17.15 9.53
C PHE A 401 1.24 16.51 9.90
N MET A 402 0.77 15.57 9.06
CA MET A 402 -0.51 14.90 9.27
C MET A 402 -0.32 13.44 9.63
N THR A 403 -1.20 12.94 10.46
CA THR A 403 -1.33 11.51 10.77
C THR A 403 -2.71 11.00 10.39
N SER A 404 -2.79 9.71 10.10
CA SER A 404 -4.06 9.05 9.79
C SER A 404 -4.71 8.58 11.09
N THR A 405 -5.88 9.13 11.42
CA THR A 405 -6.67 8.74 12.59
C THR A 405 -7.93 8.00 12.19
N PRO A 406 -8.37 6.96 12.94
CA PRO A 406 -9.65 6.31 12.67
C PRO A 406 -10.81 7.31 12.71
N CYS A 407 -11.75 7.20 11.78
CA CYS A 407 -12.94 8.03 11.73
C CYS A 407 -13.76 7.89 13.03
N ALA A 408 -14.07 8.98 13.70
CA ALA A 408 -14.82 8.98 14.96
C ALA A 408 -16.25 8.44 14.83
N ALA A 409 -16.88 8.56 13.66
CA ALA A 409 -18.23 8.10 13.41
C ALA A 409 -18.33 6.60 13.14
N CYS A 410 -17.39 6.02 12.38
CA CYS A 410 -17.44 4.61 12.00
C CYS A 410 -16.33 3.76 12.66
N HIS A 411 -15.45 4.34 13.46
CA HIS A 411 -14.34 3.67 14.14
C HIS A 411 -13.52 2.75 13.23
N GLY A 412 -13.31 3.19 11.96
CA GLY A 412 -12.56 2.42 10.97
C GLY A 412 -13.37 1.46 10.10
N SER A 413 -14.65 1.19 10.42
CA SER A 413 -15.49 0.22 9.69
C SER A 413 -15.85 0.64 8.27
N ARG A 414 -15.69 1.92 7.88
CA ARG A 414 -15.97 2.49 6.56
C ARG A 414 -17.45 2.51 6.15
N LEU A 415 -18.32 1.78 6.85
CA LEU A 415 -19.73 1.56 6.53
C LEU A 415 -20.65 2.28 7.51
N LYS A 416 -21.92 2.42 7.10
CA LYS A 416 -23.01 2.91 7.95
C LYS A 416 -23.42 1.86 8.99
N PRO A 417 -23.97 2.28 10.15
CA PRO A 417 -24.45 1.36 11.19
C PRO A 417 -25.50 0.35 10.70
N GLU A 418 -26.33 0.73 9.72
CA GLU A 418 -27.35 -0.14 9.14
C GLU A 418 -26.74 -1.33 8.40
N ALA A 419 -25.60 -1.14 7.72
CA ALA A 419 -24.86 -2.22 7.06
C ALA A 419 -24.20 -3.17 8.08
N LEU A 420 -23.72 -2.63 9.19
CA LEU A 420 -23.08 -3.39 10.27
C LEU A 420 -24.08 -4.17 11.13
N ALA A 421 -25.35 -3.81 11.07
CA ALA A 421 -26.42 -4.49 11.79
C ALA A 421 -26.89 -5.79 11.12
N ILE A 422 -26.31 -6.17 9.97
CA ILE A 422 -26.63 -7.42 9.27
C ILE A 422 -25.52 -8.43 9.56
N LEU A 423 -25.90 -9.57 10.13
CA LEU A 423 -24.98 -10.58 10.65
C LEU A 423 -25.06 -11.88 9.86
N ILE A 424 -23.93 -12.60 9.81
CA ILE A 424 -23.83 -13.99 9.37
C ILE A 424 -23.01 -14.75 10.41
N GLY A 425 -23.59 -15.82 10.97
CA GLY A 425 -22.93 -16.55 12.07
C GLY A 425 -22.57 -15.65 13.25
N GLY A 426 -23.41 -14.64 13.53
CA GLY A 426 -23.22 -13.68 14.62
C GLY A 426 -22.17 -12.58 14.36
N LYS A 427 -21.63 -12.46 13.13
CA LYS A 427 -20.61 -11.46 12.77
C LYS A 427 -21.06 -10.58 11.61
N ASN A 428 -20.72 -9.29 11.67
CA ASN A 428 -20.92 -8.36 10.58
C ASN A 428 -19.78 -8.43 9.54
N ILE A 429 -19.98 -7.81 8.39
CA ILE A 429 -19.02 -7.86 7.27
C ILE A 429 -17.64 -7.28 7.66
N CYS A 430 -17.58 -6.26 8.51
CA CYS A 430 -16.31 -5.66 8.94
C CYS A 430 -15.56 -6.59 9.90
N GLU A 431 -16.26 -7.25 10.84
CA GLU A 431 -15.66 -8.23 11.73
C GLU A 431 -15.11 -9.43 10.93
N VAL A 432 -15.79 -9.86 9.88
CA VAL A 432 -15.30 -10.93 9.00
C VAL A 432 -14.07 -10.47 8.21
N THR A 433 -14.07 -9.24 7.68
CA THR A 433 -12.91 -8.74 6.92
C THR A 433 -11.71 -8.40 7.80
N ALA A 434 -11.92 -8.12 9.08
CA ALA A 434 -10.84 -7.91 10.06
C ALA A 434 -10.15 -9.21 10.52
N MET A 435 -10.75 -10.37 10.23
CA MET A 435 -10.10 -11.67 10.49
C MET A 435 -8.90 -11.89 9.57
N THR A 436 -7.92 -12.65 10.05
CA THR A 436 -6.89 -13.20 9.16
C THR A 436 -7.50 -14.15 8.13
N VAL A 437 -6.86 -14.29 6.97
CA VAL A 437 -7.29 -15.24 5.92
C VAL A 437 -7.50 -16.64 6.51
N ARG A 438 -6.59 -17.09 7.38
CA ARG A 438 -6.67 -18.37 8.10
C ARG A 438 -7.93 -18.48 8.95
N ASP A 439 -8.20 -17.47 9.77
CA ASP A 439 -9.34 -17.47 10.68
C ASP A 439 -10.65 -17.31 9.94
N CYS A 440 -10.67 -16.49 8.88
CA CYS A 440 -11.80 -16.33 7.98
C CYS A 440 -12.17 -17.67 7.29
N LEU A 441 -11.16 -18.41 6.82
CA LEU A 441 -11.35 -19.74 6.23
C LEU A 441 -11.94 -20.75 7.25
N GLN A 442 -11.45 -20.72 8.49
CA GLN A 442 -11.99 -21.56 9.57
C GLN A 442 -13.40 -21.17 9.95
N PHE A 443 -13.70 -19.88 9.99
CA PHE A 443 -15.05 -19.36 10.25
C PHE A 443 -16.05 -19.89 9.23
N PHE A 444 -15.76 -19.78 7.92
CA PHE A 444 -16.68 -20.28 6.89
C PHE A 444 -16.79 -21.81 6.85
N LYS A 445 -15.72 -22.55 7.20
CA LYS A 445 -15.79 -24.03 7.34
C LYS A 445 -16.69 -24.49 8.49
N LYS A 446 -16.82 -23.70 9.56
CA LYS A 446 -17.61 -24.00 10.74
C LYS A 446 -18.99 -23.30 10.75
N LEU A 447 -19.30 -22.52 9.72
CA LEU A 447 -20.51 -21.72 9.65
C LEU A 447 -21.75 -22.61 9.55
N GLU A 448 -22.61 -22.52 10.55
CA GLU A 448 -23.92 -23.17 10.60
C GLU A 448 -24.96 -22.23 9.98
N LEU A 449 -25.61 -22.69 8.94
CA LEU A 449 -26.64 -21.96 8.21
C LEU A 449 -27.93 -22.75 8.22
N THR A 450 -29.07 -22.07 8.22
CA THR A 450 -30.37 -22.68 8.02
C THR A 450 -30.47 -23.33 6.62
N PRO A 451 -31.35 -24.34 6.41
CA PRO A 451 -31.49 -24.99 5.10
C PRO A 451 -31.75 -24.01 3.95
N LYS A 452 -32.51 -22.93 4.20
CA LYS A 452 -32.77 -21.86 3.23
C LYS A 452 -31.52 -21.08 2.90
N GLN A 453 -30.79 -20.67 3.93
CA GLN A 453 -29.50 -19.94 3.76
C GLN A 453 -28.46 -20.80 3.05
N GLN A 454 -28.39 -22.10 3.33
CA GLN A 454 -27.45 -23.02 2.67
C GLN A 454 -27.66 -23.06 1.15
N ILE A 455 -28.94 -23.17 0.69
CA ILE A 455 -29.27 -23.17 -0.73
C ILE A 455 -28.83 -21.85 -1.39
N ILE A 456 -29.10 -20.72 -0.75
CA ILE A 456 -28.82 -19.37 -1.27
C ILE A 456 -27.29 -19.12 -1.29
N ALA A 457 -26.60 -19.50 -0.22
CA ALA A 457 -25.18 -19.17 -0.02
C ALA A 457 -24.22 -20.16 -0.67
N HIS A 458 -24.65 -21.36 -1.07
CA HIS A 458 -23.78 -22.47 -1.51
C HIS A 458 -22.72 -22.05 -2.53
N GLN A 459 -23.14 -21.44 -3.64
CA GLN A 459 -22.22 -21.07 -4.73
C GLN A 459 -21.30 -19.93 -4.29
N VAL A 460 -21.82 -18.95 -3.55
CA VAL A 460 -21.04 -17.80 -3.07
C VAL A 460 -19.99 -18.24 -2.06
N LEU A 461 -20.35 -19.11 -1.12
CA LEU A 461 -19.40 -19.67 -0.15
C LEU A 461 -18.31 -20.50 -0.81
N LYS A 462 -18.65 -21.29 -1.84
CA LYS A 462 -17.66 -22.05 -2.62
C LYS A 462 -16.58 -21.12 -3.20
N GLU A 463 -17.01 -19.99 -3.80
CA GLU A 463 -16.09 -19.00 -4.37
C GLU A 463 -15.24 -18.29 -3.31
N ILE A 464 -15.85 -17.89 -2.18
CA ILE A 464 -15.13 -17.27 -1.06
C ILE A 464 -14.07 -18.24 -0.52
N MET A 465 -14.46 -19.48 -0.24
CA MET A 465 -13.56 -20.49 0.33
C MET A 465 -12.40 -20.84 -0.61
N ALA A 466 -12.67 -20.94 -1.92
CA ALA A 466 -11.63 -21.20 -2.91
C ALA A 466 -10.58 -20.07 -2.93
N ARG A 467 -11.02 -18.80 -2.98
CA ARG A 467 -10.11 -17.64 -2.97
C ARG A 467 -9.33 -17.51 -1.67
N LEU A 468 -9.97 -17.73 -0.53
CA LEU A 468 -9.29 -17.75 0.77
C LEU A 468 -8.26 -18.88 0.85
N GLN A 469 -8.57 -20.07 0.30
CA GLN A 469 -7.65 -21.19 0.26
C GLN A 469 -6.42 -20.85 -0.59
N PHE A 470 -6.59 -20.23 -1.77
CA PHE A 470 -5.47 -19.79 -2.59
C PHE A 470 -4.56 -18.77 -1.88
N LEU A 471 -5.14 -17.80 -1.15
CA LEU A 471 -4.35 -16.86 -0.34
C LEU A 471 -3.55 -17.59 0.75
N ASN A 472 -4.15 -18.59 1.38
CA ASN A 472 -3.46 -19.43 2.37
C ASN A 472 -2.32 -20.23 1.74
N ASP A 473 -2.54 -20.80 0.55
CA ASP A 473 -1.57 -21.65 -0.14
C ASP A 473 -0.36 -20.87 -0.67
N VAL A 474 -0.52 -19.59 -1.00
CA VAL A 474 0.62 -18.70 -1.34
C VAL A 474 1.29 -18.07 -0.11
N GLY A 475 0.96 -18.52 1.11
CA GLY A 475 1.61 -18.07 2.36
C GLY A 475 1.16 -16.68 2.85
N LEU A 476 -0.06 -16.23 2.49
CA LEU A 476 -0.66 -14.96 2.92
C LEU A 476 -1.74 -15.16 3.99
N ASP A 477 -1.68 -16.23 4.72
CA ASP A 477 -2.67 -16.66 5.72
C ASP A 477 -2.78 -15.70 6.93
N TYR A 478 -1.76 -14.89 7.17
CA TYR A 478 -1.69 -13.89 8.23
C TYR A 478 -2.33 -12.54 7.88
N LEU A 479 -2.59 -12.25 6.59
CA LEU A 479 -3.21 -10.99 6.15
C LEU A 479 -4.69 -10.94 6.54
N THR A 480 -5.19 -9.72 6.83
CA THR A 480 -6.60 -9.45 6.99
C THR A 480 -7.19 -8.91 5.67
N LEU A 481 -8.48 -9.18 5.42
CA LEU A 481 -9.12 -8.76 4.17
C LEU A 481 -9.36 -7.25 4.10
N ASP A 482 -9.43 -6.56 5.24
CA ASP A 482 -9.61 -5.11 5.36
C ASP A 482 -8.29 -4.34 5.21
N ARG A 483 -7.14 -5.02 5.26
CA ARG A 483 -5.82 -4.39 5.11
C ARG A 483 -5.73 -3.61 3.81
N SER A 484 -5.31 -2.34 3.91
CA SER A 484 -5.15 -1.47 2.75
C SER A 484 -4.09 -2.01 1.78
N ALA A 485 -4.40 -2.03 0.48
CA ALA A 485 -3.48 -2.47 -0.56
C ALA A 485 -2.20 -1.61 -0.62
N GLY A 486 -2.28 -0.34 -0.23
CA GLY A 486 -1.12 0.57 -0.16
C GLY A 486 -0.10 0.25 0.94
N THR A 487 -0.46 -0.59 1.92
CA THR A 487 0.42 -1.02 3.02
C THR A 487 1.10 -2.37 2.76
N LEU A 488 0.80 -3.00 1.63
CA LEU A 488 1.38 -4.29 1.25
C LEU A 488 2.82 -4.11 0.75
N SER A 489 3.68 -5.05 1.08
CA SER A 489 4.98 -5.17 0.43
C SER A 489 4.80 -5.58 -1.05
N GLY A 490 5.84 -5.34 -1.87
CA GLY A 490 5.81 -5.74 -3.28
C GLY A 490 5.52 -7.23 -3.47
N GLY A 491 6.15 -8.09 -2.67
CA GLY A 491 5.94 -9.53 -2.71
C GLY A 491 4.54 -9.96 -2.22
N GLU A 492 3.97 -9.31 -1.18
CA GLU A 492 2.59 -9.57 -0.75
C GLU A 492 1.58 -9.24 -1.87
N ALA A 493 1.73 -8.07 -2.51
CA ALA A 493 0.85 -7.64 -3.61
C ALA A 493 0.94 -8.58 -4.83
N GLN A 494 2.13 -9.02 -5.17
CA GLN A 494 2.37 -9.97 -6.26
C GLN A 494 1.70 -11.32 -5.98
N ARG A 495 1.86 -11.86 -4.77
CA ARG A 495 1.22 -13.14 -4.37
C ARG A 495 -0.31 -13.04 -4.32
N ILE A 496 -0.86 -11.89 -3.94
CA ILE A 496 -2.31 -11.65 -4.03
C ILE A 496 -2.77 -11.75 -5.49
N ARG A 497 -2.05 -11.14 -6.42
CA ARG A 497 -2.36 -11.25 -7.86
C ARG A 497 -2.25 -12.70 -8.34
N LEU A 498 -1.18 -13.40 -7.95
CA LEU A 498 -1.01 -14.82 -8.27
C LEU A 498 -2.19 -15.66 -7.77
N ALA A 499 -2.58 -15.50 -6.50
CA ALA A 499 -3.73 -16.20 -5.92
C ALA A 499 -5.04 -15.90 -6.67
N THR A 500 -5.25 -14.64 -7.09
CA THR A 500 -6.44 -14.23 -7.86
C THR A 500 -6.46 -14.91 -9.24
N GLN A 501 -5.30 -14.98 -9.91
CA GLN A 501 -5.19 -15.62 -11.23
C GLN A 501 -5.39 -17.15 -11.17
N ILE A 502 -4.82 -17.80 -10.17
CA ILE A 502 -5.03 -19.25 -9.93
C ILE A 502 -6.51 -19.53 -9.67
N GLY A 503 -7.17 -18.68 -8.89
CA GLY A 503 -8.60 -18.75 -8.60
C GLY A 503 -9.51 -18.68 -9.83
N SER A 504 -9.01 -18.13 -10.96
CA SER A 504 -9.75 -18.09 -12.22
C SER A 504 -9.88 -19.47 -12.91
N GLY A 505 -9.04 -20.44 -12.53
CA GLY A 505 -9.04 -21.80 -13.10
C GLY A 505 -8.74 -21.87 -14.60
N LEU A 506 -8.06 -20.88 -15.15
CA LEU A 506 -7.71 -20.84 -16.57
C LEU A 506 -6.71 -21.94 -16.93
N THR A 507 -6.90 -22.56 -18.09
CA THR A 507 -6.05 -23.62 -18.64
C THR A 507 -5.53 -23.22 -20.02
N GLY A 508 -4.34 -23.73 -20.39
CA GLY A 508 -3.72 -23.43 -21.68
C GLY A 508 -3.16 -22.01 -21.80
N VAL A 509 -2.95 -21.34 -20.68
CA VAL A 509 -2.43 -19.97 -20.58
C VAL A 509 -0.92 -19.98 -20.37
N LEU A 510 -0.26 -18.94 -20.85
CA LEU A 510 1.14 -18.64 -20.56
C LEU A 510 1.22 -17.64 -19.40
N TYR A 511 1.69 -18.09 -18.25
CA TYR A 511 1.98 -17.22 -17.11
C TYR A 511 3.44 -16.79 -17.11
N ILE A 512 3.68 -15.50 -16.95
CA ILE A 512 5.02 -14.92 -16.86
C ILE A 512 5.12 -14.20 -15.51
N LEU A 513 6.01 -14.70 -14.64
CA LEU A 513 6.18 -14.25 -13.27
C LEU A 513 7.57 -13.60 -13.10
N ASP A 514 7.59 -12.46 -12.39
CA ASP A 514 8.82 -11.74 -12.07
C ASP A 514 9.16 -11.94 -10.58
N GLU A 515 10.18 -12.77 -10.31
CA GLU A 515 10.71 -13.04 -8.97
C GLU A 515 9.63 -13.31 -7.90
N PRO A 516 8.78 -14.33 -8.08
CA PRO A 516 7.66 -14.57 -7.17
C PRO A 516 8.08 -15.00 -5.74
N SER A 517 9.34 -15.45 -5.54
CA SER A 517 9.90 -15.82 -4.24
C SER A 517 10.30 -14.63 -3.35
N ILE A 518 10.19 -13.39 -3.88
CA ILE A 518 10.69 -12.18 -3.25
C ILE A 518 10.08 -11.95 -1.85
N GLY A 519 10.92 -11.61 -0.85
CA GLY A 519 10.49 -11.34 0.54
C GLY A 519 9.88 -12.56 1.26
N LEU A 520 10.08 -13.78 0.71
CA LEU A 520 9.65 -15.01 1.34
C LEU A 520 10.74 -15.61 2.24
N HIS A 521 10.30 -16.04 3.42
CA HIS A 521 11.09 -16.99 4.18
C HIS A 521 11.11 -18.35 3.49
N GLN A 522 12.20 -19.12 3.58
CA GLN A 522 12.34 -20.42 2.91
C GLN A 522 11.17 -21.38 3.19
N ARG A 523 10.62 -21.37 4.40
CA ARG A 523 9.43 -22.15 4.75
C ARG A 523 8.22 -21.84 3.85
N ASP A 524 8.03 -20.57 3.51
CA ASP A 524 6.87 -20.13 2.72
C ASP A 524 7.12 -20.28 1.22
N ASN A 525 8.40 -20.31 0.79
CA ASN A 525 8.81 -20.56 -0.58
C ASN A 525 8.37 -21.96 -1.06
N GLY A 526 8.47 -22.98 -0.20
CA GLY A 526 7.98 -24.33 -0.52
C GLY A 526 6.49 -24.36 -0.91
N LYS A 527 5.63 -23.61 -0.20
CA LYS A 527 4.20 -23.50 -0.52
C LYS A 527 3.95 -22.82 -1.88
N LEU A 528 4.72 -21.76 -2.16
CA LEU A 528 4.65 -21.09 -3.45
C LEU A 528 5.02 -22.05 -4.59
N LEU A 529 6.08 -22.82 -4.43
CA LEU A 529 6.51 -23.80 -5.43
C LEU A 529 5.48 -24.91 -5.68
N GLU A 530 4.83 -25.40 -4.62
CA GLU A 530 3.71 -26.34 -4.77
C GLU A 530 2.55 -25.73 -5.57
N THR A 531 2.25 -24.47 -5.30
CA THR A 531 1.20 -23.71 -6.00
C THR A 531 1.55 -23.52 -7.49
N LEU A 532 2.79 -23.17 -7.80
CA LEU A 532 3.26 -23.03 -9.19
C LEU A 532 3.23 -24.38 -9.94
N LYS A 533 3.64 -25.46 -9.30
CA LYS A 533 3.54 -26.81 -9.85
C LYS A 533 2.09 -27.21 -10.13
N HIS A 534 1.20 -26.90 -9.21
CA HIS A 534 -0.24 -27.14 -9.42
C HIS A 534 -0.77 -26.35 -10.63
N LEU A 535 -0.39 -25.08 -10.77
CA LEU A 535 -0.78 -24.23 -11.91
C LEU A 535 -0.25 -24.80 -13.24
N ARG A 536 0.98 -25.31 -13.27
CA ARG A 536 1.56 -26.03 -14.41
C ARG A 536 0.75 -27.30 -14.73
N ASP A 537 0.44 -28.10 -13.72
CA ASP A 537 -0.23 -29.40 -13.86
C ASP A 537 -1.67 -29.28 -14.37
N LEU A 538 -2.27 -28.07 -14.24
CA LEU A 538 -3.53 -27.72 -14.90
C LEU A 538 -3.40 -27.54 -16.43
N GLY A 539 -2.22 -27.71 -17.00
CA GLY A 539 -1.95 -27.57 -18.44
C GLY A 539 -1.57 -26.14 -18.85
N ASN A 540 -0.96 -25.38 -17.94
CA ASN A 540 -0.43 -24.05 -18.24
C ASN A 540 1.08 -24.07 -18.43
N THR A 541 1.59 -23.13 -19.22
CA THR A 541 3.03 -22.88 -19.34
C THR A 541 3.44 -21.76 -18.41
N LEU A 542 4.48 -21.98 -17.61
CA LEU A 542 5.00 -21.00 -16.68
C LEU A 542 6.42 -20.59 -17.09
N ILE A 543 6.62 -19.28 -17.28
CA ILE A 543 7.93 -18.65 -17.40
C ILE A 543 8.16 -17.86 -16.12
N VAL A 544 9.20 -18.19 -15.38
CA VAL A 544 9.53 -17.56 -14.10
C VAL A 544 10.91 -16.92 -14.22
N VAL A 545 11.00 -15.62 -14.10
CA VAL A 545 12.29 -14.93 -13.94
C VAL A 545 12.68 -15.05 -12.48
N GLU A 546 13.77 -15.77 -12.19
CA GLU A 546 14.14 -16.09 -10.81
C GLU A 546 15.64 -16.26 -10.57
N HIS A 547 16.03 -16.06 -9.30
CA HIS A 547 17.38 -16.20 -8.81
C HIS A 547 17.51 -17.18 -7.64
N ASP A 548 16.37 -17.63 -7.10
CA ASP A 548 16.30 -18.54 -5.96
C ASP A 548 16.70 -19.96 -6.34
N GLU A 549 17.59 -20.57 -5.54
CA GLU A 549 18.12 -21.91 -5.79
C GLU A 549 17.02 -22.99 -5.77
N GLU A 550 16.09 -22.94 -4.79
CA GLU A 550 14.99 -23.92 -4.67
C GLU A 550 14.06 -23.86 -5.87
N THR A 551 13.77 -22.66 -6.37
CA THR A 551 12.94 -22.47 -7.57
C THR A 551 13.61 -23.03 -8.82
N MET A 552 14.93 -22.82 -8.96
CA MET A 552 15.69 -23.43 -10.07
C MET A 552 15.66 -24.95 -10.01
N TYR A 553 15.81 -25.57 -8.84
CA TYR A 553 15.71 -27.03 -8.69
C TYR A 553 14.29 -27.57 -8.93
N ALA A 554 13.28 -26.76 -8.74
CA ALA A 554 11.88 -27.14 -8.99
C ALA A 554 11.46 -27.00 -10.46
N ALA A 555 12.26 -26.31 -11.28
CA ALA A 555 11.99 -26.06 -12.69
C ALA A 555 12.18 -27.30 -13.56
N ASP A 556 11.35 -27.42 -14.60
CA ASP A 556 11.52 -28.46 -15.64
C ASP A 556 12.69 -28.12 -16.58
N GLN A 557 12.93 -26.80 -16.81
CA GLN A 557 14.01 -26.29 -17.64
C GLN A 557 14.49 -24.94 -17.16
N ILE A 558 15.77 -24.65 -17.32
CA ILE A 558 16.40 -23.35 -17.04
C ILE A 558 16.95 -22.75 -18.33
N ILE A 559 16.82 -21.45 -18.48
CA ILE A 559 17.46 -20.67 -19.54
C ILE A 559 18.32 -19.61 -18.84
N ASP A 560 19.64 -19.72 -18.98
CA ASP A 560 20.62 -18.80 -18.39
C ASP A 560 21.05 -17.76 -19.42
N ILE A 561 20.76 -16.47 -19.11
CA ILE A 561 21.05 -15.34 -19.99
C ILE A 561 22.25 -14.57 -19.45
N GLY A 562 23.22 -14.35 -20.32
CA GLY A 562 24.48 -13.71 -19.96
C GLY A 562 25.32 -13.39 -21.19
N PRO A 563 26.66 -13.57 -21.09
CA PRO A 563 27.45 -13.92 -19.89
C PRO A 563 27.63 -12.79 -18.89
N GLY A 564 27.40 -11.53 -19.31
CA GLY A 564 27.53 -10.33 -18.50
C GLY A 564 26.20 -9.56 -18.35
N ALA A 565 26.31 -8.27 -18.02
CA ALA A 565 25.20 -7.33 -17.90
C ALA A 565 25.27 -6.24 -18.99
N GLY A 566 24.17 -5.61 -19.33
CA GLY A 566 24.09 -4.55 -20.33
C GLY A 566 24.55 -5.06 -21.71
N GLU A 567 25.49 -4.35 -22.35
CA GLU A 567 26.05 -4.70 -23.67
C GLU A 567 26.79 -6.05 -23.67
N HIS A 568 27.30 -6.48 -22.52
CA HIS A 568 27.98 -7.77 -22.37
C HIS A 568 27.03 -8.91 -22.03
N GLY A 569 25.72 -8.65 -21.97
CA GLY A 569 24.67 -9.62 -21.79
C GLY A 569 23.94 -9.96 -23.09
N GLY A 570 22.72 -10.43 -22.97
CA GLY A 570 21.78 -10.63 -24.08
C GLY A 570 21.98 -11.90 -24.90
N GLU A 571 22.78 -12.86 -24.45
CA GLU A 571 23.00 -14.14 -25.09
C GLU A 571 22.46 -15.29 -24.22
N VAL A 572 21.99 -16.37 -24.85
CA VAL A 572 21.67 -17.62 -24.15
C VAL A 572 22.97 -18.39 -23.90
N VAL A 573 23.43 -18.36 -22.63
CA VAL A 573 24.68 -19.01 -22.23
C VAL A 573 24.50 -20.51 -22.07
N ALA A 574 23.36 -20.92 -21.52
CA ALA A 574 23.01 -22.30 -21.29
C ALA A 574 21.49 -22.48 -21.25
N GLN A 575 21.03 -23.63 -21.70
CA GLN A 575 19.63 -24.04 -21.67
C GLN A 575 19.53 -25.53 -21.38
N GLY A 576 18.70 -25.94 -20.43
CA GLY A 576 18.53 -27.35 -20.07
C GLY A 576 18.08 -27.54 -18.64
N THR A 577 18.25 -28.73 -18.10
CA THR A 577 18.01 -29.06 -16.70
C THR A 577 19.08 -28.45 -15.77
N VAL A 578 18.82 -28.39 -14.47
CA VAL A 578 19.81 -27.92 -13.47
C VAL A 578 21.15 -28.62 -13.60
N GLU A 579 21.13 -29.94 -13.83
CA GLU A 579 22.36 -30.73 -13.92
C GLU A 579 23.17 -30.43 -15.20
N GLU A 580 22.50 -30.11 -16.31
CA GLU A 580 23.14 -29.66 -17.54
C GLU A 580 23.74 -28.25 -17.35
N ILE A 581 23.02 -27.31 -16.73
CA ILE A 581 23.49 -25.95 -16.46
C ILE A 581 24.77 -25.99 -15.59
N LYS A 582 24.82 -26.84 -14.55
CA LYS A 582 26.02 -27.03 -13.71
C LYS A 582 27.26 -27.41 -14.48
N GLN A 583 27.13 -28.08 -15.61
CA GLN A 583 28.26 -28.56 -16.42
C GLN A 583 28.82 -27.49 -17.35
N VAL A 584 28.07 -26.40 -17.62
CA VAL A 584 28.50 -25.32 -18.52
C VAL A 584 29.46 -24.37 -17.81
N PRO A 585 30.74 -24.30 -18.16
CA PRO A 585 31.72 -23.43 -17.50
C PRO A 585 31.48 -21.95 -17.70
N ALA A 586 30.86 -21.57 -18.81
CA ALA A 586 30.54 -20.19 -19.14
C ALA A 586 29.33 -19.67 -18.32
N SER A 587 28.49 -20.55 -17.79
CA SER A 587 27.35 -20.17 -16.96
C SER A 587 27.80 -19.74 -15.56
N VAL A 588 27.57 -18.48 -15.25
CA VAL A 588 27.83 -17.93 -13.89
C VAL A 588 26.90 -18.61 -12.88
N THR A 589 25.61 -18.77 -13.24
CA THR A 589 24.61 -19.51 -12.45
C THR A 589 25.09 -20.94 -12.18
N GLY A 590 25.52 -21.66 -13.23
CA GLY A 590 26.04 -23.02 -13.12
C GLY A 590 27.28 -23.16 -12.25
N THR A 591 28.15 -22.17 -12.21
CA THR A 591 29.33 -22.18 -11.33
C THR A 591 28.98 -22.06 -9.83
N TYR A 592 27.92 -21.33 -9.47
CA TYR A 592 27.42 -21.28 -8.09
C TYR A 592 26.60 -22.53 -7.74
N LEU A 593 25.69 -22.97 -8.59
CA LEU A 593 24.88 -24.18 -8.37
C LEU A 593 25.75 -25.45 -8.23
N SER A 594 26.91 -25.52 -8.90
CA SER A 594 27.85 -26.61 -8.76
C SER A 594 28.78 -26.49 -7.55
N GLY A 595 28.78 -25.37 -6.83
CA GLY A 595 29.69 -25.10 -5.72
C GLY A 595 31.12 -24.76 -6.13
N ARG A 596 31.41 -24.58 -7.44
CA ARG A 596 32.73 -24.11 -7.92
C ARG A 596 33.04 -22.68 -7.46
N LYS A 597 31.99 -21.84 -7.38
CA LYS A 597 32.00 -20.56 -6.68
C LYS A 597 31.00 -20.61 -5.56
N PHE A 598 31.26 -19.93 -4.46
CA PHE A 598 30.43 -19.93 -3.27
C PHE A 598 30.66 -18.64 -2.47
N ILE A 599 29.69 -18.26 -1.65
CA ILE A 599 29.84 -17.21 -0.64
C ILE A 599 30.44 -17.83 0.61
N PRO A 600 31.66 -17.39 1.03
CA PRO A 600 32.38 -18.02 2.13
C PRO A 600 31.70 -17.73 3.50
N VAL A 601 31.79 -18.70 4.41
CA VAL A 601 31.34 -18.54 5.80
C VAL A 601 32.56 -18.14 6.65
N PRO A 602 32.48 -17.04 7.45
CA PRO A 602 33.58 -16.64 8.33
C PRO A 602 33.90 -17.72 9.38
N LYS A 603 35.19 -18.08 9.55
CA LYS A 603 35.62 -18.99 10.65
C LYS A 603 35.43 -18.39 12.02
N HIS A 604 35.64 -17.07 12.13
CA HIS A 604 35.48 -16.30 13.35
C HIS A 604 34.47 -15.20 13.10
N ARG A 605 33.44 -15.10 13.98
CA ARG A 605 32.50 -13.99 13.97
C ARG A 605 33.12 -12.82 14.71
N ARG A 606 32.78 -11.58 14.29
CA ARG A 606 33.19 -10.40 15.05
C ARG A 606 32.52 -10.43 16.42
N GLU A 607 33.30 -10.16 17.46
CA GLU A 607 32.77 -10.03 18.80
C GLU A 607 32.18 -8.62 19.00
N CYS A 608 31.07 -8.55 19.73
CA CYS A 608 30.50 -7.29 20.16
C CYS A 608 31.41 -6.63 21.22
N ASP A 609 31.73 -5.37 21.05
CA ASP A 609 32.55 -4.59 22.00
C ASP A 609 31.79 -4.11 23.26
N GLY A 610 30.57 -4.60 23.45
CA GLY A 610 29.69 -4.27 24.58
C GLY A 610 28.75 -3.09 24.31
N ARG A 611 28.91 -2.37 23.19
CA ARG A 611 27.97 -1.33 22.79
C ARG A 611 26.71 -1.97 22.17
N MET A 612 25.55 -1.66 22.70
CA MET A 612 24.28 -2.20 22.22
C MET A 612 23.23 -1.09 22.08
N LEU A 613 22.36 -1.22 21.10
CA LEU A 613 21.07 -0.54 21.04
C LEU A 613 20.02 -1.47 21.60
N THR A 614 19.36 -1.09 22.69
CA THR A 614 18.32 -1.92 23.30
C THR A 614 16.98 -1.22 23.20
N ILE A 615 16.04 -1.89 22.53
CA ILE A 615 14.64 -1.45 22.43
C ILE A 615 13.88 -2.13 23.55
N HIS A 616 13.19 -1.36 24.39
CA HIS A 616 12.36 -1.85 25.48
C HIS A 616 10.88 -1.71 25.15
N GLY A 617 10.10 -2.74 25.49
CA GLY A 617 8.64 -2.71 25.44
C GLY A 617 8.06 -2.49 24.05
N ALA A 618 8.67 -3.03 22.99
CA ALA A 618 8.15 -2.93 21.63
C ALA A 618 6.80 -3.64 21.50
N ARG A 619 5.71 -2.87 21.25
CA ARG A 619 4.32 -3.38 21.21
C ARG A 619 3.49 -2.87 20.03
N ALA A 620 4.12 -2.20 19.08
CA ALA A 620 3.45 -1.74 17.87
C ALA A 620 2.99 -2.90 16.98
N ASN A 621 1.84 -2.74 16.34
CA ASN A 621 1.23 -3.72 15.45
C ASN A 621 1.10 -5.12 16.11
N ASN A 622 1.78 -6.12 15.58
CA ASN A 622 1.74 -7.49 16.13
C ASN A 622 2.84 -7.81 17.18
N LEU A 623 3.71 -6.85 17.52
CA LEU A 623 4.76 -7.05 18.51
C LEU A 623 4.18 -7.21 19.93
N LYS A 624 4.67 -8.20 20.67
CA LYS A 624 4.13 -8.62 21.96
C LYS A 624 4.94 -8.12 23.15
N ASN A 625 5.15 -6.80 23.23
CA ASN A 625 5.88 -6.16 24.32
C ASN A 625 7.26 -6.81 24.54
N ILE A 626 8.06 -6.81 23.47
CA ILE A 626 9.36 -7.48 23.46
C ILE A 626 10.50 -6.50 23.71
N ASP A 627 11.56 -7.00 24.38
CA ASP A 627 12.83 -6.33 24.51
C ASP A 627 13.83 -6.94 23.54
N VAL A 628 14.54 -6.10 22.79
CA VAL A 628 15.48 -6.54 21.77
C VAL A 628 16.77 -5.73 21.85
N SER A 629 17.90 -6.41 22.05
CA SER A 629 19.24 -5.82 22.05
C SER A 629 19.96 -6.11 20.75
N ILE A 630 20.48 -5.06 20.11
CA ILE A 630 21.16 -5.08 18.81
C ILE A 630 22.61 -4.65 19.02
N PRO A 631 23.59 -5.52 18.80
CA PRO A 631 25.01 -5.17 18.95
C PRO A 631 25.46 -4.18 17.89
N LEU A 632 26.30 -3.23 18.28
CA LEU A 632 26.90 -2.23 17.39
C LEU A 632 28.28 -2.66 16.90
N GLY A 633 28.71 -2.09 15.75
CA GLY A 633 30.02 -2.39 15.14
C GLY A 633 30.11 -3.77 14.48
N VAL A 634 29.00 -4.45 14.27
CA VAL A 634 28.92 -5.80 13.68
C VAL A 634 27.87 -5.87 12.58
N PHE A 635 27.86 -6.97 11.82
CA PHE A 635 26.88 -7.28 10.79
C PHE A 635 25.72 -8.06 11.40
N THR A 636 24.62 -7.37 11.68
CA THR A 636 23.42 -7.96 12.28
C THR A 636 22.35 -8.22 11.23
N VAL A 637 21.78 -9.43 11.21
CA VAL A 637 20.65 -9.79 10.34
C VAL A 637 19.41 -10.01 11.18
N VAL A 638 18.32 -9.32 10.81
CA VAL A 638 16.98 -9.51 11.40
C VAL A 638 16.17 -10.38 10.45
N THR A 639 15.77 -11.53 10.94
CA THR A 639 15.10 -12.56 10.15
C THR A 639 13.80 -13.04 10.81
N GLY A 640 13.13 -13.98 10.19
CA GLY A 640 11.86 -14.56 10.66
C GLY A 640 10.84 -14.68 9.52
N VAL A 641 9.78 -15.43 9.74
CA VAL A 641 8.73 -15.63 8.72
C VAL A 641 8.08 -14.33 8.26
N SER A 642 7.41 -14.34 7.10
CA SER A 642 6.69 -13.18 6.58
C SER A 642 5.60 -12.76 7.58
N GLY A 643 5.48 -11.43 7.83
CA GLY A 643 4.52 -10.89 8.81
C GLY A 643 4.89 -11.09 10.29
N SER A 644 6.12 -11.50 10.62
CA SER A 644 6.55 -11.71 12.02
C SER A 644 6.83 -10.43 12.82
N GLY A 645 6.81 -9.24 12.16
CA GLY A 645 7.02 -7.94 12.82
C GLY A 645 8.40 -7.31 12.61
N LYS A 646 9.24 -7.85 11.70
CA LYS A 646 10.59 -7.34 11.41
C LYS A 646 10.63 -5.86 11.04
N SER A 647 9.86 -5.46 10.04
CA SER A 647 9.81 -4.07 9.56
C SER A 647 9.23 -3.13 10.62
N THR A 648 8.26 -3.60 11.41
CA THR A 648 7.73 -2.83 12.55
C THR A 648 8.81 -2.55 13.60
N LEU A 649 9.60 -3.57 13.96
CA LEU A 649 10.68 -3.42 14.96
C LEU A 649 11.79 -2.49 14.44
N ILE A 650 12.24 -2.70 13.21
CA ILE A 650 13.43 -2.03 12.68
C ILE A 650 13.10 -0.68 12.01
N ASN A 651 12.06 -0.64 11.16
CA ASN A 651 11.74 0.60 10.43
C ASN A 651 10.85 1.53 11.27
N ASP A 652 9.71 1.00 11.83
CA ASP A 652 8.71 1.86 12.47
C ASP A 652 9.13 2.27 13.89
N ILE A 653 9.92 1.46 14.61
CA ILE A 653 10.39 1.77 15.97
C ILE A 653 11.84 2.26 15.94
N LEU A 654 12.81 1.42 15.56
CA LEU A 654 14.24 1.73 15.68
C LEU A 654 14.65 2.89 14.78
N TYR A 655 14.41 2.75 13.47
CA TYR A 655 14.82 3.78 12.51
C TYR A 655 14.15 5.12 12.79
N ASN A 656 12.81 5.13 13.01
CA ASN A 656 12.09 6.37 13.25
C ASN A 656 12.59 7.08 14.52
N SER A 657 12.87 6.33 15.60
CA SER A 657 13.44 6.88 16.84
C SER A 657 14.84 7.46 16.63
N LEU A 658 15.74 6.70 15.97
CA LEU A 658 17.10 7.14 15.71
C LEU A 658 17.14 8.35 14.76
N ALA A 659 16.34 8.32 13.69
CA ALA A 659 16.27 9.40 12.71
C ALA A 659 15.73 10.70 13.33
N ALA A 660 14.73 10.60 14.20
CA ALA A 660 14.22 11.76 14.92
C ALA A 660 15.29 12.37 15.85
N LYS A 661 16.00 11.53 16.61
CA LYS A 661 16.99 12.00 17.60
C LYS A 661 18.33 12.43 16.98
N LEU A 662 18.86 11.66 16.01
CA LEU A 662 20.20 11.87 15.44
C LEU A 662 20.19 12.76 14.21
N ASN A 663 19.22 12.55 13.32
CA ASN A 663 19.15 13.27 12.03
C ASN A 663 18.19 14.46 12.06
N GLY A 664 17.46 14.69 13.17
CA GLY A 664 16.41 15.71 13.26
C GLY A 664 15.23 15.47 12.31
N ALA A 665 15.00 14.22 11.92
CA ALA A 665 13.90 13.86 11.02
C ALA A 665 12.54 13.99 11.72
N ARG A 666 11.53 14.41 10.97
CA ARG A 666 10.15 14.57 11.46
C ARG A 666 9.40 13.23 11.38
N LEU A 667 9.92 12.23 12.08
CA LEU A 667 9.35 10.89 12.12
C LEU A 667 8.91 10.58 13.53
N ARG A 668 7.77 9.91 13.65
CA ARG A 668 7.27 9.39 14.93
C ARG A 668 7.54 7.90 14.99
N ALA A 669 8.18 7.48 16.07
CA ALA A 669 8.33 6.06 16.34
C ALA A 669 7.00 5.45 16.78
N SER A 670 6.76 4.22 16.37
CA SER A 670 5.62 3.43 16.82
C SER A 670 5.77 3.00 18.29
N GLU A 671 4.73 2.44 18.89
CA GLU A 671 4.63 2.18 20.33
C GLU A 671 5.76 1.31 20.88
N HIS A 672 6.53 1.87 21.81
CA HIS A 672 7.60 1.24 22.60
C HIS A 672 7.82 2.06 23.88
N ASP A 673 8.56 1.53 24.85
CA ASP A 673 8.84 2.25 26.09
C ASP A 673 10.05 3.17 25.95
N SER A 674 11.21 2.65 25.57
CA SER A 674 12.44 3.42 25.40
C SER A 674 13.45 2.73 24.49
N ILE A 675 14.46 3.48 24.03
CA ILE A 675 15.64 2.93 23.36
C ILE A 675 16.87 3.44 24.09
N GLU A 676 17.72 2.51 24.56
CA GLU A 676 19.00 2.78 25.18
C GLU A 676 20.16 2.59 24.20
N GLY A 677 21.30 3.25 24.46
CA GLY A 677 22.53 3.12 23.66
C GLY A 677 22.61 4.05 22.46
N ILE A 678 21.69 5.00 22.31
CA ILE A 678 21.67 5.96 21.17
C ILE A 678 22.93 6.82 21.16
N GLU A 679 23.51 7.11 22.31
CA GLU A 679 24.74 7.89 22.52
C GLU A 679 25.97 7.28 21.85
N TYR A 680 25.98 5.98 21.57
CA TYR A 680 27.06 5.31 20.83
C TYR A 680 27.01 5.57 19.33
N THR A 681 25.92 6.18 18.83
CA THR A 681 25.68 6.40 17.40
C THR A 681 25.62 7.89 17.09
N ASP A 682 26.09 8.29 15.91
CA ASP A 682 26.07 9.69 15.45
C ASP A 682 25.09 9.93 14.30
N LYS A 683 24.75 8.90 13.55
CA LYS A 683 23.90 8.98 12.37
C LYS A 683 23.21 7.67 12.09
N VAL A 684 21.98 7.72 11.60
CA VAL A 684 21.28 6.55 11.03
C VAL A 684 20.96 6.79 9.57
N ILE A 685 21.15 5.75 8.74
CA ILE A 685 20.88 5.77 7.30
C ILE A 685 19.98 4.59 6.99
N ASN A 686 18.80 4.87 6.43
CA ASN A 686 17.90 3.83 5.92
C ASN A 686 18.05 3.71 4.41
N ILE A 687 18.28 2.49 3.94
CA ILE A 687 18.46 2.13 2.52
C ILE A 687 17.33 1.18 2.15
N ASP A 688 16.20 1.75 1.75
CA ASP A 688 15.00 1.05 1.32
C ASP A 688 14.88 0.99 -0.21
N GLN A 689 13.90 0.25 -0.71
CA GLN A 689 13.60 0.06 -2.14
C GLN A 689 12.83 1.22 -2.78
N SER A 690 12.58 2.32 -2.05
CA SER A 690 11.88 3.47 -2.60
C SER A 690 12.69 4.13 -3.72
N PRO A 691 12.03 4.69 -4.76
CA PRO A 691 12.72 5.37 -5.86
C PRO A 691 13.64 6.48 -5.39
N ILE A 692 14.79 6.68 -6.07
CA ILE A 692 15.73 7.78 -5.80
C ILE A 692 15.19 9.16 -6.21
N GLY A 693 14.01 9.20 -6.80
CA GLY A 693 13.28 10.41 -7.15
C GLY A 693 11.99 10.09 -7.88
N ARG A 694 11.06 11.05 -7.87
CA ARG A 694 9.70 10.89 -8.41
C ARG A 694 9.52 11.43 -9.83
N THR A 695 10.55 12.09 -10.38
CA THR A 695 10.49 12.74 -11.68
C THR A 695 11.56 12.19 -12.62
N PRO A 696 11.36 12.25 -13.94
CA PRO A 696 12.36 11.85 -14.93
C PRO A 696 13.71 12.61 -14.85
N ARG A 697 13.75 13.74 -14.12
CA ARG A 697 14.97 14.52 -13.87
C ARG A 697 15.90 13.88 -12.87
N SER A 698 15.35 13.11 -11.93
CA SER A 698 16.17 12.37 -10.98
C SER A 698 16.82 11.19 -11.70
N ASN A 699 18.12 11.03 -11.54
CA ASN A 699 18.88 9.96 -12.16
C ASN A 699 20.10 9.59 -11.26
N PRO A 700 20.80 8.48 -11.54
CA PRO A 700 21.96 8.05 -10.76
C PRO A 700 23.05 9.12 -10.64
N ALA A 701 23.34 9.86 -11.71
CA ALA A 701 24.37 10.89 -11.71
C ALA A 701 24.02 12.06 -10.77
N THR A 702 22.77 12.50 -10.74
CA THR A 702 22.31 13.58 -9.86
C THR A 702 22.22 13.15 -8.41
N TYR A 703 21.73 11.94 -8.15
CA TYR A 703 21.55 11.42 -6.81
C TYR A 703 22.87 11.20 -6.07
N THR A 704 23.87 10.62 -6.75
CA THR A 704 25.22 10.42 -6.21
C THR A 704 26.04 11.73 -6.11
N GLY A 705 25.53 12.81 -6.72
CA GLY A 705 26.25 14.09 -6.80
C GLY A 705 27.48 14.05 -7.71
N VAL A 706 27.67 13.02 -8.54
CA VAL A 706 28.77 12.98 -9.53
C VAL A 706 28.53 13.98 -10.65
N PHE A 707 27.26 14.27 -10.96
CA PHE A 707 26.90 15.20 -12.01
C PHE A 707 27.38 16.63 -11.76
N ASP A 708 27.51 17.07 -10.51
CA ASP A 708 28.01 18.38 -10.17
C ASP A 708 29.48 18.53 -10.61
N PHE A 709 30.32 17.53 -10.40
CA PHE A 709 31.70 17.51 -10.85
C PHE A 709 31.80 17.41 -12.37
N ILE A 710 30.89 16.67 -13.04
CA ILE A 710 30.84 16.60 -14.49
C ILE A 710 30.50 17.98 -15.08
N ARG A 711 29.50 18.68 -14.53
CA ARG A 711 29.13 20.03 -14.98
C ARG A 711 30.28 21.04 -14.77
N GLU A 712 30.99 20.95 -13.64
CA GLU A 712 32.17 21.77 -13.37
C GLU A 712 33.25 21.52 -14.42
N LEU A 713 33.52 20.24 -14.74
CA LEU A 713 34.53 19.86 -15.75
C LEU A 713 34.16 20.40 -17.13
N PHE A 714 32.88 20.29 -17.57
CA PHE A 714 32.43 20.85 -18.84
C PHE A 714 32.60 22.37 -18.88
N SER A 715 32.33 23.08 -17.79
CA SER A 715 32.53 24.55 -17.74
C SER A 715 33.98 24.97 -17.85
N GLN A 716 34.91 24.05 -17.61
CA GLN A 716 36.38 24.31 -17.72
C GLN A 716 36.93 24.02 -19.12
N THR A 717 36.16 23.48 -20.04
CA THR A 717 36.56 23.23 -21.43
C THR A 717 36.82 24.56 -22.15
N ASN A 718 37.70 24.54 -23.16
CA ASN A 718 38.06 25.73 -23.93
C ASN A 718 36.84 26.34 -24.62
N GLU A 719 35.95 25.49 -25.19
CA GLU A 719 34.73 25.91 -25.86
C GLU A 719 33.77 26.60 -24.89
N ALA A 720 33.56 26.04 -23.68
CA ALA A 720 32.73 26.64 -22.65
C ALA A 720 33.24 27.99 -22.18
N LYS A 721 34.56 28.10 -21.99
CA LYS A 721 35.23 29.36 -21.58
C LYS A 721 35.09 30.44 -22.64
N LEU A 722 35.29 30.11 -23.93
CA LEU A 722 35.12 31.05 -25.06
C LEU A 722 33.71 31.59 -25.15
N ARG A 723 32.70 30.78 -24.82
CA ARG A 723 31.26 31.14 -24.81
C ARG A 723 30.81 31.75 -23.49
N GLY A 724 31.66 31.81 -22.45
CA GLY A 724 31.32 32.32 -21.13
C GLY A 724 30.34 31.41 -20.35
N TYR A 725 30.32 30.11 -20.69
CA TYR A 725 29.41 29.14 -20.05
C TYR A 725 29.90 28.70 -18.70
N LYS A 726 29.09 28.89 -17.66
CA LYS A 726 29.32 28.43 -16.30
C LYS A 726 28.67 27.03 -16.07
N ALA A 727 29.01 26.36 -14.97
CA ALA A 727 28.46 25.05 -14.62
C ALA A 727 26.92 24.98 -14.63
N GLY A 728 26.24 26.09 -14.36
CA GLY A 728 24.79 26.20 -14.45
C GLY A 728 24.21 25.98 -15.88
N ARG A 729 25.00 26.32 -16.93
CA ARG A 729 24.61 26.08 -18.33
C ARG A 729 24.43 24.60 -18.66
N PHE A 730 25.21 23.75 -17.99
CA PHE A 730 25.22 22.30 -18.16
C PHE A 730 24.23 21.58 -17.21
N SER A 731 23.32 22.32 -16.57
CA SER A 731 22.24 21.77 -15.75
C SER A 731 20.93 21.71 -16.55
N PHE A 732 20.33 20.55 -16.66
CA PHE A 732 19.00 20.40 -17.27
C PHE A 732 17.87 20.92 -16.37
N ASN A 733 18.15 21.29 -15.12
CA ASN A 733 17.17 21.88 -14.18
C ASN A 733 17.08 23.42 -14.30
N VAL A 734 18.10 24.07 -14.83
CA VAL A 734 18.23 25.53 -14.88
C VAL A 734 17.96 26.05 -16.29
N LYS A 735 17.23 27.17 -16.39
CA LYS A 735 17.02 27.86 -17.68
C LYS A 735 18.34 28.29 -18.30
N GLY A 736 18.38 28.28 -19.64
CA GLY A 736 19.52 28.74 -20.43
C GLY A 736 20.26 27.64 -21.15
N GLY A 737 20.49 26.46 -20.53
CA GLY A 737 21.15 25.30 -21.16
C GLY A 737 20.21 24.15 -21.50
N ARG A 738 19.08 24.05 -20.84
CA ARG A 738 18.11 22.97 -21.01
C ARG A 738 17.24 23.17 -22.26
N CYS A 739 16.66 22.10 -22.75
CA CYS A 739 15.55 22.17 -23.72
C CYS A 739 14.32 22.80 -23.05
N GLU A 740 13.82 23.90 -23.57
CA GLU A 740 12.67 24.59 -23.00
C GLU A 740 11.33 23.92 -23.35
N ALA A 741 11.26 23.11 -24.41
CA ALA A 741 10.05 22.35 -24.76
C ALA A 741 9.68 21.32 -23.68
N CYS A 742 10.62 20.46 -23.28
CA CYS A 742 10.44 19.49 -22.20
C CYS A 742 10.95 20.00 -20.83
N LYS A 743 11.42 21.26 -20.75
CA LYS A 743 11.98 21.86 -19.53
C LYS A 743 13.11 21.04 -18.87
N GLY A 744 13.83 20.23 -19.67
CA GLY A 744 14.91 19.38 -19.21
C GLY A 744 14.53 17.96 -18.83
N ASP A 745 13.27 17.57 -18.94
CA ASP A 745 12.81 16.18 -18.65
C ASP A 745 13.30 15.16 -19.69
N GLY A 746 13.55 15.60 -20.93
CA GLY A 746 13.87 14.74 -22.07
C GLY A 746 12.66 14.04 -22.66
N MET A 747 11.57 14.00 -21.93
CA MET A 747 10.31 13.35 -22.28
C MET A 747 9.13 14.29 -22.07
N ASN A 748 8.05 14.08 -22.81
CA ASN A 748 6.77 14.73 -22.60
C ASN A 748 5.81 13.72 -21.95
N LYS A 749 5.19 14.14 -20.87
CA LYS A 749 4.17 13.37 -20.17
C LYS A 749 2.82 13.58 -20.87
N ILE A 750 2.19 12.53 -21.32
CA ILE A 750 0.82 12.52 -21.85
C ILE A 750 -0.07 11.93 -20.76
N GLU A 751 -0.90 12.78 -20.16
CA GLU A 751 -1.85 12.35 -19.13
C GLU A 751 -3.04 11.61 -19.77
N MET A 752 -3.25 10.38 -19.32
CA MET A 752 -4.33 9.51 -19.77
C MET A 752 -5.35 9.37 -18.63
N ASN A 753 -6.54 9.99 -18.77
CA ASN A 753 -7.54 10.10 -17.70
C ASN A 753 -7.96 8.78 -17.02
N PHE A 754 -7.86 7.65 -17.70
CA PHE A 754 -8.26 6.32 -17.18
C PHE A 754 -7.15 5.25 -17.30
N LEU A 755 -6.01 5.61 -17.89
CA LEU A 755 -4.86 4.72 -18.09
C LEU A 755 -3.62 5.33 -17.42
N PRO A 756 -2.58 4.54 -17.18
CA PRO A 756 -1.29 5.09 -16.74
C PRO A 756 -0.75 6.14 -17.71
N ASP A 757 -0.14 7.19 -17.16
CA ASP A 757 0.46 8.25 -17.96
C ASP A 757 1.54 7.68 -18.89
N VAL A 758 1.56 8.15 -20.15
CA VAL A 758 2.55 7.74 -21.15
C VAL A 758 3.64 8.81 -21.28
N TYR A 759 4.89 8.38 -21.28
CA TYR A 759 6.05 9.24 -21.47
C TYR A 759 6.63 9.02 -22.87
N VAL A 760 6.64 10.05 -23.68
CA VAL A 760 7.19 10.03 -25.04
C VAL A 760 8.45 10.91 -25.12
N PRO A 761 9.50 10.51 -25.86
CA PRO A 761 10.65 11.38 -26.08
C PRO A 761 10.25 12.75 -26.59
N CYS A 762 10.91 13.80 -26.11
CA CYS A 762 10.64 15.17 -26.56
C CYS A 762 11.01 15.33 -28.05
N GLU A 763 10.08 15.81 -28.85
CA GLU A 763 10.26 16.00 -30.31
C GLU A 763 11.33 17.02 -30.68
N VAL A 764 11.68 17.94 -29.75
CA VAL A 764 12.68 19.00 -29.99
C VAL A 764 14.10 18.56 -29.65
N CYS A 765 14.29 17.87 -28.51
CA CYS A 765 15.63 17.45 -28.06
C CYS A 765 15.86 15.93 -28.23
N HIS A 766 14.89 15.19 -28.68
CA HIS A 766 14.97 13.72 -28.88
C HIS A 766 15.56 12.96 -27.69
N GLY A 767 15.20 13.37 -26.46
CA GLY A 767 15.72 12.78 -25.23
C GLY A 767 16.98 13.43 -24.65
N ALA A 768 17.69 14.26 -25.41
CA ALA A 768 18.99 14.84 -25.00
C ALA A 768 18.90 15.84 -23.83
N ARG A 769 17.70 16.32 -23.44
CA ARG A 769 17.45 17.23 -22.31
C ARG A 769 17.98 18.67 -22.44
N TYR A 770 18.90 18.94 -23.37
CA TYR A 770 19.60 20.21 -23.56
C TYR A 770 19.23 20.89 -24.87
N ASN A 771 19.51 22.19 -24.94
CA ASN A 771 19.42 22.92 -26.20
C ASN A 771 20.68 22.67 -27.06
N ARG A 772 20.58 23.00 -28.37
CA ARG A 772 21.63 22.74 -29.35
C ARG A 772 22.97 23.38 -28.97
N ASP A 773 22.96 24.63 -28.51
CA ASP A 773 24.20 25.37 -28.18
C ASP A 773 24.97 24.72 -27.01
N THR A 774 24.27 24.11 -26.06
CA THR A 774 24.92 23.40 -24.93
C THR A 774 25.52 22.07 -25.38
N LEU A 775 24.87 21.38 -26.35
CA LEU A 775 25.33 20.12 -26.90
C LEU A 775 26.57 20.27 -27.78
N GLU A 776 26.86 21.47 -28.32
CA GLU A 776 28.07 21.76 -29.10
C GLU A 776 29.36 21.78 -28.25
N VAL A 777 29.24 21.86 -26.92
CA VAL A 777 30.42 21.81 -26.04
C VAL A 777 30.81 20.35 -25.75
N HIS A 778 32.06 20.02 -26.07
CA HIS A 778 32.54 18.63 -25.95
C HIS A 778 33.71 18.53 -24.95
N TYR A 779 33.74 17.41 -24.23
CA TYR A 779 34.88 16.97 -23.45
C TYR A 779 35.33 15.60 -23.97
N LYS A 780 36.60 15.47 -24.42
CA LYS A 780 37.12 14.27 -25.08
C LYS A 780 36.19 13.75 -26.22
N GLY A 781 35.61 14.68 -27.01
CA GLY A 781 34.74 14.35 -28.13
C GLY A 781 33.30 13.97 -27.80
N LYS A 782 32.88 14.04 -26.54
CA LYS A 782 31.50 13.73 -26.08
C LYS A 782 30.84 14.97 -25.52
N SER A 783 29.57 15.19 -25.93
CA SER A 783 28.67 16.19 -25.33
C SER A 783 28.20 15.76 -23.95
N ILE A 784 27.61 16.66 -23.19
CA ILE A 784 27.07 16.35 -21.86
C ILE A 784 25.89 15.36 -21.92
N ALA A 785 25.09 15.35 -22.96
CA ALA A 785 24.02 14.41 -23.16
C ALA A 785 24.57 13.00 -23.44
N GLU A 786 25.59 12.86 -24.28
CA GLU A 786 26.25 11.58 -24.56
C GLU A 786 26.95 11.03 -23.29
N VAL A 787 27.46 11.90 -22.42
CA VAL A 787 28.01 11.46 -21.12
C VAL A 787 26.91 10.94 -20.19
N LEU A 788 25.74 11.55 -20.18
CA LEU A 788 24.60 11.03 -19.41
C LEU A 788 24.07 9.71 -19.97
N ASP A 789 24.26 9.47 -21.27
CA ASP A 789 23.85 8.23 -21.93
C ASP A 789 24.88 7.09 -21.77
N MET A 790 26.08 7.37 -21.29
CA MET A 790 27.07 6.34 -20.95
C MET A 790 26.58 5.45 -19.81
N THR A 791 26.91 4.18 -19.88
CA THR A 791 26.85 3.27 -18.73
C THR A 791 27.85 3.67 -17.66
N VAL A 792 27.64 3.24 -16.42
CA VAL A 792 28.57 3.52 -15.33
C VAL A 792 29.98 2.96 -15.63
N SER A 793 30.07 1.75 -16.22
CA SER A 793 31.36 1.13 -16.58
C SER A 793 32.09 1.93 -17.65
N GLU A 794 31.41 2.36 -18.72
CA GLU A 794 31.99 3.23 -19.75
C GLU A 794 32.46 4.57 -19.18
N ALA A 795 31.61 5.15 -18.29
CA ALA A 795 31.95 6.40 -17.62
C ALA A 795 33.15 6.24 -16.67
N CYS A 796 33.34 5.11 -16.02
CA CYS A 796 34.54 4.80 -15.22
C CYS A 796 35.80 4.86 -16.07
N GLU A 797 35.82 4.23 -17.23
CA GLU A 797 36.97 4.27 -18.14
C GLU A 797 37.17 5.68 -18.74
N PHE A 798 36.10 6.37 -19.17
CA PHE A 798 36.15 7.72 -19.74
C PHE A 798 36.70 8.74 -18.76
N PHE A 799 36.31 8.67 -17.47
CA PHE A 799 36.74 9.60 -16.41
C PHE A 799 37.89 9.09 -15.54
N LYS A 800 38.61 8.02 -15.93
CA LYS A 800 39.73 7.43 -15.18
C LYS A 800 40.75 8.43 -14.67
N ASN A 801 41.05 9.47 -15.46
CA ASN A 801 42.00 10.54 -15.11
C ASN A 801 41.36 11.69 -14.30
N GLN A 802 40.12 11.55 -13.86
CA GLN A 802 39.42 12.56 -13.06
C GLN A 802 39.04 11.97 -11.68
N PRO A 803 39.94 12.04 -10.67
CA PRO A 803 39.81 11.29 -9.42
C PRO A 803 38.53 11.55 -8.64
N ARG A 804 38.00 12.78 -8.69
CA ARG A 804 36.76 13.15 -7.99
C ARG A 804 35.52 12.51 -8.62
N ILE A 805 35.49 12.37 -9.95
CA ILE A 805 34.42 11.72 -10.70
C ILE A 805 34.58 10.21 -10.60
N TYR A 806 35.78 9.70 -10.94
CA TYR A 806 36.09 8.28 -10.96
C TYR A 806 35.76 7.58 -9.64
N ARG A 807 36.14 8.18 -8.51
CA ARG A 807 35.91 7.59 -7.18
C ARG A 807 34.41 7.34 -6.89
N LYS A 808 33.52 8.24 -7.34
CA LYS A 808 32.09 8.08 -7.17
C LYS A 808 31.47 7.03 -8.13
N LEU A 809 31.99 6.98 -9.35
CA LEU A 809 31.57 6.00 -10.37
C LEU A 809 32.02 4.59 -10.01
N ALA A 810 33.28 4.44 -9.52
CA ALA A 810 33.80 3.13 -9.10
C ALA A 810 32.97 2.50 -7.98
N VAL A 811 32.43 3.29 -7.05
CA VAL A 811 31.53 2.75 -6.02
C VAL A 811 30.21 2.25 -6.60
N LEU A 812 29.67 2.90 -7.66
CA LEU A 812 28.48 2.39 -8.37
C LEU A 812 28.79 1.05 -9.08
N GLU A 813 30.00 0.91 -9.62
CA GLU A 813 30.45 -0.34 -10.24
C GLU A 813 30.65 -1.44 -9.20
N ASP A 814 31.23 -1.12 -8.03
CA ASP A 814 31.45 -2.04 -6.90
C ASP A 814 30.13 -2.66 -6.39
N VAL A 815 29.03 -1.89 -6.37
CA VAL A 815 27.70 -2.40 -5.99
C VAL A 815 26.98 -3.15 -7.14
N GLY A 816 27.67 -3.40 -8.26
CA GLY A 816 27.11 -4.17 -9.38
C GLY A 816 26.18 -3.37 -10.31
N LEU A 817 26.32 -2.03 -10.35
CA LEU A 817 25.51 -1.15 -11.21
C LEU A 817 26.27 -0.64 -12.45
N GLY A 818 27.30 -1.35 -12.90
CA GLY A 818 28.09 -0.98 -14.08
C GLY A 818 27.28 -0.79 -15.36
N TYR A 819 26.18 -1.50 -15.50
CA TYR A 819 25.34 -1.55 -16.69
C TYR A 819 24.30 -0.42 -16.79
N ILE A 820 23.96 0.28 -15.71
CA ILE A 820 22.95 1.37 -15.75
C ILE A 820 23.55 2.62 -16.40
N HIS A 821 22.72 3.40 -17.10
CA HIS A 821 23.13 4.68 -17.65
C HIS A 821 23.14 5.78 -16.58
N LEU A 822 24.12 6.69 -16.65
CA LEU A 822 24.24 7.81 -15.71
C LEU A 822 22.99 8.70 -15.67
N GLY A 823 22.37 8.95 -16.82
CA GLY A 823 21.18 9.76 -16.99
C GLY A 823 19.87 8.97 -16.96
N GLN A 824 19.88 7.67 -16.66
CA GLN A 824 18.68 6.84 -16.57
C GLN A 824 17.66 7.43 -15.58
N ALA A 825 16.42 7.62 -16.02
CA ALA A 825 15.40 8.22 -15.17
C ALA A 825 15.13 7.35 -13.92
N ALA A 826 15.01 7.96 -12.75
CA ALA A 826 14.73 7.26 -11.49
C ALA A 826 13.47 6.38 -11.54
N THR A 827 12.50 6.76 -12.35
CA THR A 827 11.23 6.05 -12.56
C THR A 827 11.36 4.75 -13.35
N THR A 828 12.49 4.54 -14.04
CA THR A 828 12.78 3.32 -14.82
C THR A 828 13.68 2.34 -14.07
N LEU A 829 14.23 2.74 -12.92
CA LEU A 829 15.04 1.86 -12.08
C LEU A 829 14.15 0.88 -11.32
N SER A 830 14.60 -0.36 -11.21
CA SER A 830 13.99 -1.33 -10.28
C SER A 830 14.23 -0.91 -8.82
N GLY A 831 13.43 -1.46 -7.88
CA GLY A 831 13.60 -1.18 -6.44
C GLY A 831 15.01 -1.53 -5.95
N GLY A 832 15.55 -2.67 -6.36
CA GLY A 832 16.91 -3.09 -6.01
C GLY A 832 18.02 -2.21 -6.62
N GLU A 833 17.84 -1.71 -7.86
CA GLU A 833 18.77 -0.75 -8.46
C GLU A 833 18.75 0.59 -7.71
N ALA A 834 17.56 1.11 -7.40
CA ALA A 834 17.41 2.33 -6.60
C ALA A 834 18.09 2.20 -5.23
N GLN A 835 17.92 1.09 -4.56
CA GLN A 835 18.55 0.78 -3.27
C GLN A 835 20.07 0.75 -3.36
N ARG A 836 20.63 0.11 -4.39
CA ARG A 836 22.09 0.07 -4.62
C ARG A 836 22.66 1.43 -4.98
N VAL A 837 21.94 2.30 -5.71
CA VAL A 837 22.36 3.70 -5.93
C VAL A 837 22.42 4.48 -4.61
N LYS A 838 21.44 4.28 -3.70
CA LYS A 838 21.47 4.87 -2.36
C LYS A 838 22.69 4.39 -1.56
N LEU A 839 22.91 3.07 -1.55
CA LEU A 839 24.07 2.46 -0.88
C LEU A 839 25.39 3.02 -1.42
N ALA A 840 25.58 3.08 -2.75
CA ALA A 840 26.76 3.65 -3.38
C ALA A 840 26.99 5.11 -2.99
N THR A 841 25.93 5.89 -2.85
CA THR A 841 26.02 7.29 -2.43
C THR A 841 26.58 7.41 -1.03
N GLU A 842 26.11 6.61 -0.08
CA GLU A 842 26.60 6.64 1.29
C GLU A 842 28.03 6.09 1.41
N LEU A 843 28.37 5.02 0.69
CA LEU A 843 29.74 4.48 0.60
C LEU A 843 30.76 5.48 0.04
N SER A 844 30.32 6.39 -0.83
CA SER A 844 31.18 7.45 -1.38
C SER A 844 31.55 8.52 -0.34
N ARG A 845 30.92 8.52 0.82
CA ARG A 845 31.17 9.45 1.94
C ARG A 845 32.19 8.84 2.90
N ARG A 846 32.83 9.70 3.72
CA ARG A 846 33.74 9.23 4.74
C ARG A 846 32.98 8.64 5.92
N SER A 847 33.29 7.40 6.29
CA SER A 847 32.71 6.76 7.48
C SER A 847 33.20 7.46 8.76
N THR A 848 32.34 7.54 9.77
CA THR A 848 32.65 8.03 11.12
C THR A 848 32.99 6.88 12.07
N GLY A 849 32.67 5.62 11.71
CA GLY A 849 32.78 4.44 12.56
C GLY A 849 31.71 4.36 13.66
N ARG A 850 30.65 5.19 13.56
CA ARG A 850 29.50 5.23 14.48
C ARG A 850 28.16 5.33 13.77
N THR A 851 28.14 5.13 12.45
CA THR A 851 26.91 5.18 11.66
C THR A 851 26.18 3.85 11.72
N VAL A 852 24.86 3.91 11.88
CA VAL A 852 23.98 2.75 11.77
C VAL A 852 23.36 2.72 10.39
N TYR A 853 23.65 1.70 9.61
CA TYR A 853 23.02 1.42 8.32
C TYR A 853 21.90 0.41 8.51
N ILE A 854 20.71 0.75 8.07
CA ILE A 854 19.55 -0.13 8.05
C ILE A 854 19.19 -0.43 6.59
N LEU A 855 19.18 -1.71 6.22
CA LEU A 855 18.83 -2.16 4.87
C LEU A 855 17.63 -3.11 4.93
N ASP A 856 16.66 -2.88 4.07
CA ASP A 856 15.46 -3.72 3.97
C ASP A 856 15.52 -4.56 2.68
N GLU A 857 15.67 -5.88 2.84
CA GLU A 857 15.78 -6.89 1.78
C GLU A 857 16.71 -6.49 0.62
N PRO A 858 18.00 -6.18 0.88
CA PRO A 858 18.90 -5.65 -0.14
C PRO A 858 19.27 -6.64 -1.24
N THR A 859 18.98 -7.94 -1.07
CA THR A 859 19.26 -8.97 -2.08
C THR A 859 18.12 -9.17 -3.09
N THR A 860 17.04 -8.40 -2.95
CA THR A 860 15.90 -8.44 -3.86
C THR A 860 16.32 -8.23 -5.32
N GLY A 861 15.94 -9.13 -6.20
CA GLY A 861 16.26 -9.07 -7.64
C GLY A 861 17.74 -9.28 -7.98
N LEU A 862 18.53 -9.82 -7.05
CA LEU A 862 19.95 -10.05 -7.27
C LEU A 862 20.24 -11.51 -7.58
N HIS A 863 21.04 -11.72 -8.63
CA HIS A 863 21.70 -12.98 -8.85
C HIS A 863 22.74 -13.25 -7.74
N ILE A 864 22.98 -14.51 -7.38
CA ILE A 864 23.91 -14.90 -6.31
C ILE A 864 25.31 -14.28 -6.45
N ALA A 865 25.80 -14.06 -7.68
CA ALA A 865 27.07 -13.38 -7.92
C ALA A 865 27.03 -11.89 -7.54
N ASP A 866 25.87 -11.24 -7.70
CA ASP A 866 25.68 -9.84 -7.28
C ASP A 866 25.47 -9.74 -5.77
N VAL A 867 24.82 -10.75 -5.15
CA VAL A 867 24.73 -10.90 -3.69
C VAL A 867 26.14 -11.01 -3.08
N HIS A 868 27.02 -11.77 -3.68
CA HIS A 868 28.42 -11.92 -3.22
C HIS A 868 29.12 -10.55 -3.20
N LYS A 869 29.05 -9.77 -4.29
CA LYS A 869 29.62 -8.41 -4.36
C LYS A 869 29.00 -7.48 -3.31
N LEU A 870 27.68 -7.54 -3.12
CA LEU A 870 26.98 -6.75 -2.13
C LEU A 870 27.48 -7.06 -0.71
N LEU A 871 27.68 -8.33 -0.38
CA LEU A 871 28.22 -8.75 0.91
C LEU A 871 29.63 -8.21 1.14
N ASP A 872 30.50 -8.25 0.14
CA ASP A 872 31.85 -7.66 0.22
C ASP A 872 31.78 -6.17 0.56
N VAL A 873 30.82 -5.47 0.00
CA VAL A 873 30.58 -4.04 0.25
C VAL A 873 30.09 -3.81 1.68
N LEU A 874 29.12 -4.59 2.16
CA LEU A 874 28.59 -4.48 3.51
C LEU A 874 29.63 -4.83 4.58
N GLN A 875 30.47 -5.83 4.31
CA GLN A 875 31.60 -6.20 5.20
C GLN A 875 32.60 -5.05 5.34
N ARG A 876 32.93 -4.34 4.23
CA ARG A 876 33.81 -3.14 4.28
C ARG A 876 33.25 -2.03 5.17
N LEU A 877 31.92 -1.84 5.23
CA LEU A 877 31.31 -0.86 6.16
C LEU A 877 31.56 -1.24 7.62
N VAL A 878 31.34 -2.51 7.95
CA VAL A 878 31.55 -3.03 9.31
C VAL A 878 33.01 -2.98 9.70
N GLU A 879 33.95 -3.28 8.78
CA GLU A 879 35.41 -3.13 8.99
C GLU A 879 35.79 -1.69 9.27
N GLY A 880 35.05 -0.72 8.74
CA GLY A 880 35.15 0.70 9.04
C GLY A 880 34.68 1.13 10.42
N GLY A 881 34.11 0.19 11.22
CA GLY A 881 33.56 0.42 12.55
C GLY A 881 32.08 0.77 12.57
N ASP A 882 31.41 0.88 11.41
CA ASP A 882 29.98 1.15 11.31
C ASP A 882 29.15 -0.10 11.66
N SER A 883 27.90 0.11 12.05
CA SER A 883 26.97 -0.97 12.33
C SER A 883 26.03 -1.19 11.13
N VAL A 884 25.89 -2.42 10.69
CA VAL A 884 25.01 -2.77 9.56
C VAL A 884 23.92 -3.70 10.05
N ILE A 885 22.67 -3.26 9.96
CA ILE A 885 21.46 -4.00 10.32
C ILE A 885 20.70 -4.29 9.04
N VAL A 886 20.47 -5.56 8.74
CA VAL A 886 19.82 -5.99 7.49
C VAL A 886 18.59 -6.83 7.83
N ILE A 887 17.43 -6.47 7.29
CA ILE A 887 16.25 -7.36 7.28
C ILE A 887 16.40 -8.27 6.07
N GLU A 888 16.48 -9.60 6.28
CA GLU A 888 16.75 -10.54 5.20
C GLU A 888 16.16 -11.93 5.42
N HIS A 889 15.92 -12.60 4.28
CA HIS A 889 15.50 -14.00 4.21
C HIS A 889 16.49 -14.89 3.46
N ASN A 890 17.42 -14.29 2.71
CA ASN A 890 18.42 -14.99 1.92
C ASN A 890 19.42 -15.68 2.84
N LEU A 891 19.51 -17.03 2.73
CA LEU A 891 20.39 -17.85 3.58
C LEU A 891 21.87 -17.53 3.37
N ASP A 892 22.26 -17.10 2.19
CA ASP A 892 23.64 -16.71 1.90
C ASP A 892 24.07 -15.47 2.67
N VAL A 893 23.14 -14.53 2.89
CA VAL A 893 23.36 -13.36 3.76
C VAL A 893 23.36 -13.76 5.23
N ILE A 894 22.37 -14.57 5.64
CA ILE A 894 22.19 -14.95 7.04
C ILE A 894 23.40 -15.77 7.54
N LYS A 895 23.96 -16.68 6.71
CA LYS A 895 25.11 -17.51 7.11
C LYS A 895 26.42 -16.72 7.33
N VAL A 896 26.55 -15.51 6.75
CA VAL A 896 27.74 -14.65 6.91
C VAL A 896 27.59 -13.58 8.00
N ALA A 897 26.41 -13.46 8.62
CA ALA A 897 26.12 -12.51 9.68
C ALA A 897 26.96 -12.77 10.93
N ASP A 898 27.34 -11.72 11.65
CA ASP A 898 27.97 -11.85 12.98
C ASP A 898 26.90 -12.13 14.04
N TYR A 899 25.71 -11.53 13.90
CA TYR A 899 24.60 -11.69 14.85
C TYR A 899 23.26 -11.78 14.13
N ILE A 900 22.37 -12.62 14.64
CA ILE A 900 21.00 -12.83 14.11
C ILE A 900 19.99 -12.48 15.19
N ILE A 901 18.90 -11.84 14.77
CA ILE A 901 17.69 -11.61 15.55
C ILE A 901 16.54 -12.27 14.80
N ASP A 902 15.98 -13.35 15.33
CA ASP A 902 14.91 -14.13 14.68
C ASP A 902 13.57 -13.85 15.35
N LEU A 903 12.63 -13.26 14.60
CA LEU A 903 11.27 -12.93 15.04
C LEU A 903 10.27 -13.97 14.54
N GLY A 904 9.30 -14.29 15.38
CA GLY A 904 8.29 -15.28 15.03
C GLY A 904 7.36 -15.62 16.20
N PRO A 905 6.99 -16.93 16.34
CA PRO A 905 7.31 -18.06 15.43
C PRO A 905 6.55 -18.04 14.11
N GLU A 906 5.37 -17.39 14.07
CA GLU A 906 4.48 -17.29 12.90
C GLU A 906 4.31 -15.83 12.45
N GLY A 907 3.51 -15.58 11.40
CA GLY A 907 3.11 -14.25 10.97
C GLY A 907 1.83 -13.76 11.68
N GLY A 908 1.56 -12.45 11.62
CA GLY A 908 0.38 -11.82 12.21
C GLY A 908 0.29 -11.97 13.74
N ASP A 909 -0.89 -12.22 14.26
CA ASP A 909 -1.14 -12.31 15.71
C ASP A 909 -0.39 -13.43 16.43
N LYS A 910 0.06 -14.46 15.71
CA LYS A 910 0.87 -15.55 16.26
C LYS A 910 2.37 -15.28 16.18
N GLY A 911 2.76 -14.16 15.59
CA GLY A 911 4.12 -13.65 15.54
C GLY A 911 4.45 -12.66 16.65
N GLY A 912 5.39 -11.77 16.37
CA GLY A 912 5.70 -10.61 17.20
C GLY A 912 6.49 -10.92 18.48
N THR A 913 7.13 -12.09 18.57
CA THR A 913 8.00 -12.46 19.69
C THR A 913 9.43 -12.69 19.20
N LEU A 914 10.40 -12.47 20.09
CA LEU A 914 11.79 -12.85 19.87
C LEU A 914 11.93 -14.37 20.06
N VAL A 915 12.24 -15.10 18.98
CA VAL A 915 12.37 -16.57 18.98
C VAL A 915 13.80 -16.98 19.34
N ALA A 916 14.77 -16.30 18.76
CA ALA A 916 16.19 -16.54 18.99
C ALA A 916 17.02 -15.29 18.71
N SER A 917 18.14 -15.12 19.40
CA SER A 917 19.17 -14.13 19.09
C SER A 917 20.54 -14.71 19.41
N GLY A 918 21.56 -14.32 18.67
CA GLY A 918 22.93 -14.78 18.81
C GLY A 918 23.63 -15.00 17.48
N THR A 919 24.76 -15.67 17.50
CA THR A 919 25.50 -16.06 16.27
C THR A 919 24.67 -17.05 15.43
N PRO A 920 24.92 -17.16 14.12
CA PRO A 920 24.28 -18.18 13.28
C PRO A 920 24.38 -19.60 13.84
N GLU A 921 25.49 -19.94 14.45
CA GLU A 921 25.76 -21.24 15.08
C GLU A 921 24.91 -21.47 16.35
N GLU A 922 24.61 -20.43 17.09
CA GLU A 922 23.72 -20.47 18.27
C GLU A 922 22.27 -20.58 17.86
N VAL A 923 21.82 -19.75 16.92
CA VAL A 923 20.45 -19.77 16.38
C VAL A 923 20.13 -21.13 15.73
N ALA A 924 21.10 -21.74 15.04
CA ALA A 924 20.97 -23.08 14.45
C ALA A 924 20.67 -24.21 15.48
N LYS A 925 20.92 -23.98 16.78
CA LYS A 925 20.59 -24.92 17.85
C LYS A 925 19.15 -24.77 18.37
N VAL A 926 18.49 -23.67 18.11
CA VAL A 926 17.15 -23.35 18.60
C VAL A 926 16.09 -24.03 17.74
N LYS A 927 15.51 -25.11 18.25
CA LYS A 927 14.52 -25.94 17.52
C LYS A 927 13.23 -25.17 17.13
N LYS A 928 12.86 -24.11 17.87
CA LYS A 928 11.67 -23.31 17.59
C LYS A 928 11.88 -22.29 16.47
N SER A 929 13.12 -21.99 16.11
CA SER A 929 13.49 -21.08 15.04
C SER A 929 13.43 -21.81 13.69
N TYR A 930 12.54 -21.38 12.82
CA TYR A 930 12.51 -21.87 11.43
C TYR A 930 13.79 -21.49 10.70
N THR A 931 14.22 -20.24 10.81
CA THR A 931 15.51 -19.78 10.25
C THR A 931 16.67 -20.63 10.75
N GLY A 932 16.69 -20.94 12.07
CA GLY A 932 17.72 -21.79 12.67
C GLY A 932 17.79 -23.20 12.06
N GLN A 933 16.64 -23.77 11.69
CA GLN A 933 16.60 -25.08 11.03
C GLN A 933 17.25 -25.05 9.64
N TYR A 934 16.96 -24.03 8.81
CA TYR A 934 17.55 -23.88 7.48
C TYR A 934 19.04 -23.50 7.56
N ILE A 935 19.43 -22.58 8.44
CA ILE A 935 20.83 -22.21 8.64
C ILE A 935 21.66 -23.38 9.10
N LYS A 936 21.12 -24.26 9.94
CA LYS A 936 21.81 -25.49 10.32
C LYS A 936 22.19 -26.36 9.12
N GLN A 937 21.31 -26.48 8.13
CA GLN A 937 21.57 -27.23 6.91
C GLN A 937 22.64 -26.54 6.05
N GLU A 938 22.56 -25.22 5.90
CA GLU A 938 23.52 -24.43 5.13
C GLU A 938 24.93 -24.45 5.77
N LEU A 939 25.05 -24.32 7.09
CA LEU A 939 26.32 -24.43 7.79
C LEU A 939 26.91 -25.84 7.68
N ALA A 940 26.08 -26.89 7.71
CA ALA A 940 26.52 -28.26 7.50
C ALA A 940 27.01 -28.48 6.04
N LYS A 941 26.31 -27.93 5.03
CA LYS A 941 26.71 -27.92 3.62
C LYS A 941 28.05 -27.20 3.45
N ALA A 942 28.21 -26.02 4.05
CA ALA A 942 29.46 -25.25 4.04
C ALA A 942 30.63 -26.02 4.68
N LYS A 943 30.39 -26.67 5.82
CA LYS A 943 31.42 -27.47 6.49
C LYS A 943 31.85 -28.67 5.64
N LYS A 944 30.87 -29.38 5.01
CA LYS A 944 31.15 -30.52 4.14
C LYS A 944 31.98 -30.13 2.92
N ASN A 945 31.70 -28.96 2.35
CA ASN A 945 32.33 -28.47 1.13
C ASN A 945 33.58 -27.61 1.37
N GLY A 946 33.98 -27.37 2.63
CA GLY A 946 35.15 -26.56 2.96
C GLY A 946 34.99 -25.05 2.67
N TRP A 947 33.78 -24.50 2.77
CA TRP A 947 33.47 -23.10 2.45
C TRP A 947 33.74 -22.12 3.62
N TYR A 948 34.42 -22.53 4.66
CA TYR A 948 34.84 -21.67 5.75
C TYR A 948 36.18 -20.98 5.45
N VAL A 949 36.25 -19.67 5.54
CA VAL A 949 37.42 -18.82 5.26
C VAL A 949 37.85 -18.02 6.50
#